data_75947127f84ecda37dab0b688531414a
#
_entry.id   75947127f84ecda37dab0b688531414a
#
_cell.length_a   1.000
_cell.length_b   1.000
_cell.length_c   1.000
_cell.angle_alpha   90.00
_cell.angle_beta   90.00
_cell.angle_gamma   90.00
#
_symmetry.space_group_name_H-M   'P 1'
#
loop_
_entity.id
_entity.type
_entity.pdbx_description
1 polymer ?
#
loop_
_entity_poly.entity_id
_entity_poly.type
_entity_poly.pdbx_seq_one_letter_code
_entity_poly.pdbx_strand_id
1 'polypeptide(L)'
;MKSKIFSGRSSGNSLTGSLRNRLKGSTWILVLLFLGFMVAFPVAELMLIGNRDIESSRMTFAMICSYLTVSGFLITMLAAVVNALNEFWYLFSRDKVDFYHSLPVTRSRFFREKALRGLLLYLIPYVVMELVTMAIAVSKGYGSHVIPAAGKMFLEHLFMYLLLYFGAVLALAVAGNILAGILSLCFVYFYGPVLGILLWVLEMLFFRTNAGFNDGLAEKISVFFSPVSVSVAMRTHSGQKNFWIIAAGGLILLIVLAVCAYLAYRKRPAERTGKSFVYGFLEPILLFLTVIPAALAVGTMFGLIGPEESRTGWEIFGLVLGTVVFYGILQVIFAMNFRSVAAHKLRLLFLGVCVAVGAWVLHTDAIGYDTRIPAMEETEGISLNLETIGTENVSESSQYDINFKSYKMERIFNFAARNFDLWTDAGMSDEIYGVLKEIVPHQNSAERMGNEIGVQFRKKSGFCINRRYVVSTEELCRLLEACYEQGTLKENKYALLEECRQNISFITADPLNELDDRYSVTLERTDSQQLLDLLKQDVADAAPQDLVGIPCGQLDFYTSYTGPDDNFTSDAYINGSRYIFPAFKRTLAFLKEKGYAFVAEKENQKQYSYSVTYNAQETEITDPEQKEELAQSLICTWECPAWLETEAGVSVKVVPNGAESTGESLNGVEFSVLKAKEPEFIKKMAETGEEEE
;
A
#
# COMPACT_ATOMS: atom_id res chain seq x y z
N MET A 1 -33.45 11.18 -64.56
CA MET A 1 -33.42 10.23 -63.42
C MET A 1 -33.86 10.98 -62.18
N LYS A 2 -35.10 10.76 -61.72
CA LYS A 2 -35.66 11.45 -60.56
C LYS A 2 -35.20 10.78 -59.26
N SER A 3 -34.51 11.54 -58.44
CA SER A 3 -34.10 11.11 -57.08
C SER A 3 -35.29 11.04 -56.18
N LYS A 4 -35.70 9.84 -55.80
CA LYS A 4 -36.60 9.59 -54.65
C LYS A 4 -35.79 9.75 -53.40
N ILE A 5 -35.73 10.92 -52.83
CA ILE A 5 -35.15 11.19 -51.52
C ILE A 5 -36.27 11.52 -50.55
N PHE A 6 -36.42 10.64 -49.59
CA PHE A 6 -36.99 10.83 -48.26
C PHE A 6 -38.31 11.55 -48.06
N SER A 7 -39.41 10.82 -48.21
CA SER A 7 -40.61 11.08 -47.44
C SER A 7 -41.03 9.75 -46.76
N GLY A 8 -40.74 9.62 -45.51
CA GLY A 8 -41.10 8.46 -44.70
C GLY A 8 -41.19 8.86 -43.23
N ARG A 9 -42.28 9.58 -42.87
CA ARG A 9 -42.79 9.56 -41.51
C ARG A 9 -43.23 8.11 -41.23
N SER A 10 -42.50 7.38 -40.39
CA SER A 10 -43.03 6.19 -39.72
C SER A 10 -42.79 6.37 -38.22
N SER A 11 -43.86 6.74 -37.56
CA SER A 11 -43.96 6.68 -36.10
C SER A 11 -44.05 5.20 -35.71
N GLY A 12 -43.31 4.80 -34.70
CA GLY A 12 -43.62 3.61 -33.89
C GLY A 12 -42.64 2.43 -33.93
N ASN A 13 -41.85 2.21 -35.02
CA ASN A 13 -40.96 1.03 -35.10
C ASN A 13 -39.48 1.38 -35.21
N SER A 14 -39.03 2.54 -34.72
CA SER A 14 -37.75 3.11 -35.10
C SER A 14 -36.58 2.78 -34.14
N LEU A 15 -36.84 2.37 -32.90
CA LEU A 15 -35.74 2.15 -31.93
C LEU A 15 -34.95 0.86 -32.21
N THR A 16 -35.62 -0.25 -32.43
CA THR A 16 -34.98 -1.54 -32.71
C THR A 16 -34.30 -1.60 -34.08
N GLY A 17 -34.96 -1.07 -35.12
CA GLY A 17 -34.39 -0.97 -36.48
C GLY A 17 -33.20 -0.02 -36.55
N SER A 18 -33.29 1.09 -35.82
CA SER A 18 -32.19 2.05 -35.68
C SER A 18 -31.00 1.47 -34.92
N LEU A 19 -31.23 0.76 -33.80
CA LEU A 19 -30.20 0.06 -33.03
C LEU A 19 -29.49 -1.03 -33.84
N ARG A 20 -30.26 -1.88 -34.53
CA ARG A 20 -29.71 -2.96 -35.37
C ARG A 20 -28.81 -2.43 -36.48
N ASN A 21 -29.21 -1.36 -37.18
CA ASN A 21 -28.40 -0.76 -38.22
C ASN A 21 -27.17 0.01 -37.66
N ARG A 22 -27.28 0.53 -36.45
CA ARG A 22 -26.18 1.21 -35.77
C ARG A 22 -25.09 0.24 -35.28
N LEU A 23 -25.44 -0.98 -34.89
CA LEU A 23 -24.51 -2.00 -34.41
C LEU A 23 -23.80 -2.77 -35.53
N LYS A 24 -24.37 -2.83 -36.74
CA LYS A 24 -23.80 -3.58 -37.88
C LYS A 24 -22.32 -3.23 -38.22
N GLY A 25 -21.91 -1.96 -38.04
CA GLY A 25 -20.54 -1.54 -38.34
C GLY A 25 -19.51 -1.89 -37.27
N SER A 26 -19.95 -2.39 -36.08
CA SER A 26 -19.07 -2.70 -34.93
C SER A 26 -19.32 -4.11 -34.41
N THR A 27 -19.83 -5.01 -35.24
CA THR A 27 -20.12 -6.40 -34.88
C THR A 27 -18.89 -7.14 -34.34
N TRP A 28 -17.72 -6.88 -34.90
CA TRP A 28 -16.46 -7.47 -34.46
C TRP A 28 -16.13 -7.13 -32.99
N ILE A 29 -16.41 -5.91 -32.55
CA ILE A 29 -16.21 -5.48 -31.15
C ILE A 29 -17.19 -6.21 -30.23
N LEU A 30 -18.46 -6.32 -30.63
CA LEU A 30 -19.44 -7.09 -29.87
C LEU A 30 -18.96 -8.53 -29.66
N VAL A 31 -18.50 -9.20 -30.73
CA VAL A 31 -17.99 -10.58 -30.62
C VAL A 31 -16.76 -10.62 -29.70
N LEU A 32 -15.84 -9.69 -29.83
CA LEU A 32 -14.63 -9.61 -28.98
C LEU A 32 -15.01 -9.43 -27.51
N LEU A 33 -15.94 -8.53 -27.20
CA LEU A 33 -16.37 -8.29 -25.82
C LEU A 33 -17.21 -9.43 -25.27
N PHE A 34 -18.05 -10.09 -26.08
CA PHE A 34 -18.74 -11.32 -25.67
C PHE A 34 -17.75 -12.42 -25.29
N LEU A 35 -16.72 -12.65 -26.12
CA LEU A 35 -15.67 -13.63 -25.81
C LEU A 35 -14.88 -13.24 -24.55
N GLY A 36 -14.51 -11.97 -24.43
CA GLY A 36 -13.79 -11.47 -23.26
C GLY A 36 -14.58 -11.66 -21.96
N PHE A 37 -15.82 -11.20 -21.91
CA PHE A 37 -16.67 -11.37 -20.72
C PHE A 37 -17.10 -12.83 -20.50
N MET A 38 -17.19 -13.63 -21.53
CA MET A 38 -17.42 -15.08 -21.39
C MET A 38 -16.27 -15.75 -20.64
N VAL A 39 -15.04 -15.41 -20.98
CA VAL A 39 -13.86 -15.94 -20.27
C VAL A 39 -13.76 -15.37 -18.86
N ALA A 40 -13.98 -14.05 -18.70
CA ALA A 40 -13.85 -13.37 -17.42
C ALA A 40 -14.90 -13.75 -16.36
N PHE A 41 -16.12 -14.11 -16.78
CA PHE A 41 -17.25 -14.36 -15.90
C PHE A 41 -17.64 -15.84 -15.88
N PRO A 42 -18.44 -16.38 -16.80
CA PRO A 42 -18.95 -17.75 -16.66
C PRO A 42 -17.85 -18.82 -16.73
N VAL A 43 -16.83 -18.66 -17.58
CA VAL A 43 -15.74 -19.65 -17.67
C VAL A 43 -14.87 -19.60 -16.42
N ALA A 44 -14.49 -18.42 -15.97
CA ALA A 44 -13.71 -18.24 -14.72
C ALA A 44 -14.47 -18.80 -13.51
N GLU A 45 -15.78 -18.56 -13.42
CA GLU A 45 -16.63 -19.12 -12.36
C GLU A 45 -16.61 -20.66 -12.38
N LEU A 46 -16.83 -21.28 -13.55
CA LEU A 46 -16.82 -22.74 -13.69
C LEU A 46 -15.45 -23.35 -13.36
N MET A 47 -14.37 -22.67 -13.69
CA MET A 47 -13.01 -23.12 -13.36
C MET A 47 -12.70 -23.03 -11.86
N LEU A 48 -13.18 -21.99 -11.19
CA LEU A 48 -12.92 -21.75 -9.79
C LEU A 48 -13.82 -22.59 -8.86
N ILE A 49 -15.07 -22.79 -9.22
CA ILE A 49 -16.03 -23.57 -8.41
C ILE A 49 -15.74 -25.07 -8.54
N GLY A 50 -15.44 -25.55 -9.75
CA GLY A 50 -15.16 -26.98 -9.98
C GLY A 50 -16.19 -27.92 -9.36
N ASN A 51 -15.73 -29.02 -8.74
CA ASN A 51 -16.54 -30.01 -8.02
C ASN A 51 -16.49 -29.83 -6.49
N ARG A 52 -16.35 -28.62 -5.99
CA ARG A 52 -16.25 -28.35 -4.55
C ARG A 52 -17.61 -28.36 -3.86
N ASP A 53 -17.63 -28.83 -2.61
CA ASP A 53 -18.85 -28.85 -1.78
C ASP A 53 -19.36 -27.46 -1.42
N ILE A 54 -20.67 -27.33 -1.17
CA ILE A 54 -21.37 -26.04 -0.97
C ILE A 54 -20.78 -25.23 0.21
N GLU A 55 -20.29 -25.87 1.25
CA GLU A 55 -19.79 -25.20 2.45
C GLU A 55 -18.39 -24.61 2.27
N SER A 56 -17.50 -25.32 1.55
CA SER A 56 -16.21 -24.78 1.10
C SER A 56 -16.36 -23.70 0.03
N SER A 57 -17.51 -23.65 -0.62
CA SER A 57 -17.83 -22.73 -1.72
C SER A 57 -18.20 -21.32 -1.26
N ARG A 58 -18.65 -21.10 -0.03
CA ARG A 58 -18.96 -19.73 0.47
C ARG A 58 -17.72 -18.85 0.56
N MET A 59 -16.62 -19.43 1.00
CA MET A 59 -15.34 -18.74 1.10
C MET A 59 -14.66 -18.62 -0.26
N THR A 60 -14.70 -19.69 -1.03
CA THR A 60 -14.29 -19.71 -2.44
C THR A 60 -15.08 -18.65 -3.23
N PHE A 61 -16.35 -18.39 -2.89
CA PHE A 61 -17.17 -17.40 -3.56
C PHE A 61 -16.70 -15.94 -3.33
N ALA A 62 -16.26 -15.58 -2.13
CA ALA A 62 -15.64 -14.26 -1.88
C ALA A 62 -14.37 -14.09 -2.71
N MET A 63 -13.54 -15.14 -2.79
CA MET A 63 -12.39 -15.19 -3.68
C MET A 63 -12.79 -15.10 -5.15
N ILE A 64 -13.81 -15.85 -5.57
CA ILE A 64 -14.33 -15.83 -6.96
C ILE A 64 -14.82 -14.45 -7.32
N CYS A 65 -15.61 -13.79 -6.47
CA CYS A 65 -16.03 -12.40 -6.70
C CYS A 65 -14.85 -11.46 -6.82
N SER A 66 -13.78 -11.66 -6.05
CA SER A 66 -12.55 -10.88 -6.17
C SER A 66 -11.88 -11.12 -7.53
N TYR A 67 -11.72 -12.37 -7.97
CA TYR A 67 -11.10 -12.70 -9.27
C TYR A 67 -11.97 -12.24 -10.45
N LEU A 68 -13.28 -12.47 -10.41
CA LEU A 68 -14.23 -12.00 -11.44
C LEU A 68 -14.19 -10.48 -11.56
N THR A 69 -14.04 -9.78 -10.44
CA THR A 69 -13.91 -8.32 -10.43
C THR A 69 -12.59 -7.87 -11.07
N VAL A 70 -11.45 -8.56 -10.83
CA VAL A 70 -10.17 -8.20 -11.46
C VAL A 70 -10.18 -8.46 -12.96
N SER A 71 -10.63 -9.64 -13.39
CA SER A 71 -10.70 -9.98 -14.81
C SER A 71 -11.70 -9.09 -15.56
N GLY A 72 -12.86 -8.82 -14.95
CA GLY A 72 -13.85 -7.87 -15.46
C GLY A 72 -13.30 -6.44 -15.55
N PHE A 73 -12.47 -6.02 -14.58
CA PHE A 73 -11.80 -4.72 -14.60
C PHE A 73 -10.91 -4.53 -15.84
N LEU A 74 -10.03 -5.50 -16.12
CA LEU A 74 -9.12 -5.43 -17.26
C LEU A 74 -9.89 -5.36 -18.59
N ILE A 75 -10.93 -6.20 -18.75
CA ILE A 75 -11.74 -6.20 -19.97
C ILE A 75 -12.54 -4.90 -20.10
N THR A 76 -13.06 -4.37 -19.00
CA THR A 76 -13.78 -3.08 -18.98
C THR A 76 -12.85 -1.93 -19.38
N MET A 77 -11.62 -1.91 -18.92
CA MET A 77 -10.62 -0.91 -19.32
C MET A 77 -10.32 -0.98 -20.82
N LEU A 78 -10.06 -2.17 -21.34
CA LEU A 78 -9.84 -2.40 -22.77
C LEU A 78 -11.08 -2.02 -23.59
N ALA A 79 -12.28 -2.41 -23.13
CA ALA A 79 -13.53 -2.06 -23.78
C ALA A 79 -13.75 -0.55 -23.88
N ALA A 80 -13.43 0.20 -22.83
CA ALA A 80 -13.55 1.66 -22.81
C ALA A 80 -12.68 2.30 -23.91
N VAL A 81 -11.42 1.86 -24.03
CA VAL A 81 -10.47 2.36 -25.05
C VAL A 81 -10.93 1.95 -26.46
N VAL A 82 -11.22 0.68 -26.66
CA VAL A 82 -11.61 0.15 -28.00
C VAL A 82 -12.89 0.79 -28.49
N ASN A 83 -13.89 0.93 -27.61
CA ASN A 83 -15.16 1.58 -27.97
C ASN A 83 -14.95 3.09 -28.28
N ALA A 84 -14.14 3.79 -27.51
CA ALA A 84 -13.82 5.19 -27.76
C ALA A 84 -13.10 5.36 -29.12
N LEU A 85 -12.09 4.53 -29.38
CA LEU A 85 -11.39 4.53 -30.67
C LEU A 85 -12.35 4.22 -31.82
N ASN A 86 -13.18 3.18 -31.73
CA ASN A 86 -14.11 2.81 -32.79
C ASN A 86 -15.09 3.94 -33.13
N GLU A 87 -15.62 4.61 -32.08
CA GLU A 87 -16.63 5.65 -32.31
C GLU A 87 -16.03 6.99 -32.77
N PHE A 88 -14.79 7.32 -32.33
CA PHE A 88 -14.19 8.62 -32.57
C PHE A 88 -12.93 8.59 -33.48
N TRP A 89 -12.55 7.43 -34.03
CA TRP A 89 -11.41 7.30 -34.96
C TRP A 89 -11.48 8.21 -36.16
N TYR A 90 -12.69 8.50 -36.68
CA TYR A 90 -12.86 9.40 -37.84
C TYR A 90 -12.32 10.80 -37.61
N LEU A 91 -12.14 11.23 -36.36
CA LEU A 91 -11.59 12.55 -36.01
C LEU A 91 -10.15 12.76 -36.51
N PHE A 92 -9.44 11.69 -36.85
CA PHE A 92 -8.05 11.76 -37.33
C PHE A 92 -7.91 11.81 -38.86
N SER A 93 -9.01 11.68 -39.61
CA SER A 93 -9.03 11.75 -41.07
C SER A 93 -9.80 12.99 -41.53
N ARG A 94 -9.14 13.87 -42.27
CA ARG A 94 -9.77 15.12 -42.79
C ARG A 94 -11.02 14.81 -43.61
N ASP A 95 -10.91 13.89 -44.59
CA ASP A 95 -12.01 13.52 -45.46
C ASP A 95 -13.23 13.02 -44.71
N LYS A 96 -12.99 12.22 -43.63
CA LYS A 96 -14.05 11.71 -42.78
C LYS A 96 -14.67 12.80 -41.90
N VAL A 97 -13.86 13.70 -41.35
CA VAL A 97 -14.35 14.84 -40.57
C VAL A 97 -15.22 15.74 -41.42
N ASP A 98 -14.79 16.10 -42.64
CA ASP A 98 -15.55 16.94 -43.56
C ASP A 98 -16.85 16.27 -43.98
N PHE A 99 -16.83 14.95 -44.28
CA PHE A 99 -18.01 14.19 -44.60
C PHE A 99 -19.01 14.17 -43.43
N TYR A 100 -18.58 13.85 -42.19
CA TYR A 100 -19.49 13.80 -41.05
C TYR A 100 -20.01 15.18 -40.65
N HIS A 101 -19.22 16.25 -40.85
CA HIS A 101 -19.64 17.61 -40.54
C HIS A 101 -20.56 18.22 -41.59
N SER A 102 -20.60 17.69 -42.82
CA SER A 102 -21.55 18.08 -43.85
C SER A 102 -22.96 17.48 -43.70
N LEU A 103 -23.12 16.48 -42.79
CA LEU A 103 -24.43 15.87 -42.51
C LEU A 103 -25.37 16.88 -41.84
N PRO A 104 -26.70 16.84 -42.15
CA PRO A 104 -27.68 17.75 -41.58
C PRO A 104 -28.06 17.36 -40.13
N VAL A 105 -27.03 17.17 -39.28
CA VAL A 105 -27.15 16.77 -37.87
C VAL A 105 -26.25 17.69 -37.04
N THR A 106 -26.77 18.18 -35.91
CA THR A 106 -25.97 19.03 -35.02
C THR A 106 -24.85 18.19 -34.38
N ARG A 107 -23.68 18.81 -34.18
CA ARG A 107 -22.53 18.14 -33.50
C ARG A 107 -22.88 17.56 -32.12
N SER A 108 -23.74 18.25 -31.38
CA SER A 108 -24.22 17.78 -30.06
C SER A 108 -25.06 16.51 -30.15
N ARG A 109 -25.92 16.38 -31.15
CA ARG A 109 -26.72 15.17 -31.36
C ARG A 109 -25.83 14.03 -31.82
N PHE A 110 -24.89 14.31 -32.72
CA PHE A 110 -23.97 13.30 -33.21
C PHE A 110 -23.05 12.76 -32.11
N PHE A 111 -22.54 13.64 -31.23
CA PHE A 111 -21.77 13.22 -30.04
C PHE A 111 -22.56 12.29 -29.14
N ARG A 112 -23.81 12.67 -28.78
CA ARG A 112 -24.67 11.85 -27.91
C ARG A 112 -24.96 10.47 -28.52
N GLU A 113 -25.21 10.43 -29.84
CA GLU A 113 -25.45 9.17 -30.55
C GLU A 113 -24.21 8.27 -30.54
N LYS A 114 -23.03 8.82 -30.74
CA LYS A 114 -21.75 8.12 -30.68
C LYS A 114 -21.43 7.62 -29.25
N ALA A 115 -21.59 8.49 -28.28
CA ALA A 115 -21.36 8.14 -26.86
C ALA A 115 -22.31 7.03 -26.38
N LEU A 116 -23.59 7.14 -26.72
CA LEU A 116 -24.59 6.12 -26.37
C LEU A 116 -24.28 4.77 -27.06
N ARG A 117 -23.84 4.80 -28.31
CA ARG A 117 -23.45 3.59 -29.02
C ARG A 117 -22.27 2.89 -28.37
N GLY A 118 -21.22 3.63 -27.98
CA GLY A 118 -20.08 3.06 -27.25
C GLY A 118 -20.51 2.43 -25.92
N LEU A 119 -21.43 3.07 -25.20
CA LEU A 119 -22.00 2.51 -23.98
C LEU A 119 -22.79 1.20 -24.23
N LEU A 120 -23.61 1.15 -25.26
CA LEU A 120 -24.39 -0.04 -25.61
C LEU A 120 -23.52 -1.21 -26.08
N LEU A 121 -22.42 -0.93 -26.78
CA LEU A 121 -21.44 -1.93 -27.19
C LEU A 121 -20.78 -2.63 -25.97
N TYR A 122 -20.66 -1.93 -24.86
CA TYR A 122 -20.16 -2.47 -23.60
C TYR A 122 -21.26 -3.18 -22.79
N LEU A 123 -22.40 -2.49 -22.57
CA LEU A 123 -23.48 -2.97 -21.69
C LEU A 123 -24.09 -4.30 -22.15
N ILE A 124 -24.30 -4.46 -23.47
CA ILE A 124 -24.98 -5.66 -23.98
C ILE A 124 -24.16 -6.92 -23.65
N PRO A 125 -22.89 -7.07 -24.05
CA PRO A 125 -22.13 -8.28 -23.73
C PRO A 125 -21.90 -8.45 -22.22
N TYR A 126 -21.67 -7.35 -21.49
CA TYR A 126 -21.48 -7.39 -20.04
C TYR A 126 -22.69 -7.99 -19.33
N VAL A 127 -23.87 -7.39 -19.50
CA VAL A 127 -25.09 -7.82 -18.82
C VAL A 127 -25.51 -9.26 -19.21
N VAL A 128 -25.34 -9.62 -20.48
CA VAL A 128 -25.68 -10.99 -20.93
C VAL A 128 -24.77 -12.02 -20.25
N MET A 129 -23.45 -11.76 -20.18
CA MET A 129 -22.51 -12.70 -19.57
C MET A 129 -22.63 -12.73 -18.04
N GLU A 130 -22.90 -11.60 -17.41
CA GLU A 130 -23.21 -11.54 -15.99
C GLU A 130 -24.46 -12.33 -15.62
N LEU A 131 -25.55 -12.21 -16.42
CA LEU A 131 -26.76 -13.01 -16.23
C LEU A 131 -26.52 -14.51 -16.40
N VAL A 132 -25.66 -14.92 -17.34
CA VAL A 132 -25.24 -16.32 -17.50
C VAL A 132 -24.50 -16.80 -16.26
N THR A 133 -23.57 -16.02 -15.74
CA THR A 133 -22.83 -16.30 -14.49
C THR A 133 -23.80 -16.45 -13.31
N MET A 134 -24.73 -15.50 -13.14
CA MET A 134 -25.76 -15.60 -12.10
C MET A 134 -26.62 -16.87 -12.24
N ALA A 135 -26.99 -17.26 -13.46
CA ALA A 135 -27.76 -18.48 -13.71
C ALA A 135 -26.97 -19.75 -13.32
N ILE A 136 -25.66 -19.79 -13.60
CA ILE A 136 -24.78 -20.89 -13.18
C ILE A 136 -24.73 -20.95 -11.66
N ALA A 137 -24.49 -19.82 -10.99
CA ALA A 137 -24.43 -19.74 -9.53
C ALA A 137 -25.73 -20.19 -8.85
N VAL A 138 -26.90 -19.79 -9.40
CA VAL A 138 -28.23 -20.23 -8.91
C VAL A 138 -28.40 -21.73 -9.09
N SER A 139 -28.01 -22.29 -10.26
CA SER A 139 -28.09 -23.72 -10.52
C SER A 139 -27.21 -24.56 -9.60
N LYS A 140 -26.13 -23.99 -9.06
CA LYS A 140 -25.21 -24.61 -8.10
C LYS A 140 -25.60 -24.35 -6.64
N GLY A 141 -26.68 -23.65 -6.36
CA GLY A 141 -27.16 -23.38 -5.00
C GLY A 141 -26.65 -22.13 -4.32
N TYR A 142 -25.86 -21.28 -5.01
CA TYR A 142 -25.24 -20.07 -4.41
C TYR A 142 -26.03 -18.77 -4.64
N GLY A 143 -27.20 -18.83 -5.19
CA GLY A 143 -27.95 -17.67 -5.69
C GLY A 143 -28.17 -16.56 -4.66
N SER A 144 -28.38 -16.90 -3.38
CA SER A 144 -28.63 -15.92 -2.30
C SER A 144 -27.43 -14.99 -2.03
N HIS A 145 -26.21 -15.45 -2.31
CA HIS A 145 -24.98 -14.67 -2.10
C HIS A 145 -24.52 -13.96 -3.36
N VAL A 146 -24.76 -14.58 -4.52
CA VAL A 146 -24.29 -14.08 -5.83
C VAL A 146 -25.06 -12.86 -6.28
N ILE A 147 -26.38 -12.83 -6.13
CA ILE A 147 -27.23 -11.76 -6.68
C ILE A 147 -26.86 -10.37 -6.11
N PRO A 148 -26.71 -10.19 -4.78
CA PRO A 148 -26.29 -8.89 -4.23
C PRO A 148 -24.88 -8.50 -4.66
N ALA A 149 -23.94 -9.46 -4.71
CA ALA A 149 -22.56 -9.22 -5.13
C ALA A 149 -22.45 -8.82 -6.61
N ALA A 150 -23.21 -9.50 -7.50
CA ALA A 150 -23.27 -9.17 -8.92
C ALA A 150 -23.82 -7.76 -9.14
N GLY A 151 -24.87 -7.37 -8.43
CA GLY A 151 -25.42 -6.01 -8.52
C GLY A 151 -24.41 -4.92 -8.11
N LYS A 152 -23.64 -5.17 -7.06
CA LYS A 152 -22.55 -4.28 -6.63
C LYS A 152 -21.45 -4.22 -7.69
N MET A 153 -20.99 -5.37 -8.18
CA MET A 153 -19.96 -5.49 -9.22
C MET A 153 -20.38 -4.80 -10.52
N PHE A 154 -21.65 -4.95 -10.94
CA PHE A 154 -22.21 -4.25 -12.10
C PHE A 154 -22.10 -2.73 -11.97
N LEU A 155 -22.50 -2.17 -10.83
CA LEU A 155 -22.45 -0.73 -10.59
C LEU A 155 -20.99 -0.20 -10.58
N GLU A 156 -20.09 -0.93 -9.94
CA GLU A 156 -18.66 -0.58 -9.91
C GLU A 156 -18.04 -0.60 -11.32
N HIS A 157 -18.28 -1.66 -12.10
CA HIS A 157 -17.77 -1.78 -13.47
C HIS A 157 -18.41 -0.79 -14.44
N LEU A 158 -19.69 -0.50 -14.29
CA LEU A 158 -20.38 0.51 -15.11
C LEU A 158 -19.81 1.91 -14.83
N PHE A 159 -19.65 2.25 -13.56
CA PHE A 159 -19.06 3.54 -13.17
C PHE A 159 -17.63 3.66 -13.71
N MET A 160 -16.81 2.63 -13.55
CA MET A 160 -15.46 2.56 -14.07
C MET A 160 -15.43 2.70 -15.61
N TYR A 161 -16.30 1.96 -16.30
CA TYR A 161 -16.41 2.06 -17.76
C TYR A 161 -16.68 3.50 -18.19
N LEU A 162 -17.67 4.16 -17.58
CA LEU A 162 -18.02 5.53 -17.91
C LEU A 162 -16.85 6.50 -17.67
N LEU A 163 -16.16 6.35 -16.56
CA LEU A 163 -15.02 7.18 -16.18
C LEU A 163 -13.88 7.04 -17.21
N LEU A 164 -13.50 5.80 -17.53
CA LEU A 164 -12.47 5.50 -18.51
C LEU A 164 -12.90 5.89 -19.95
N TYR A 165 -14.14 5.58 -20.33
CA TYR A 165 -14.66 5.88 -21.64
C TYR A 165 -14.65 7.39 -21.94
N PHE A 166 -15.17 8.22 -21.03
CA PHE A 166 -15.14 9.68 -21.24
C PHE A 166 -13.74 10.25 -21.14
N GLY A 167 -12.84 9.66 -20.34
CA GLY A 167 -11.42 9.97 -20.36
C GLY A 167 -10.78 9.71 -21.73
N ALA A 168 -11.06 8.55 -22.31
CA ALA A 168 -10.59 8.20 -23.66
C ALA A 168 -11.21 9.12 -24.75
N VAL A 169 -12.51 9.38 -24.69
CA VAL A 169 -13.16 10.31 -25.64
C VAL A 169 -12.57 11.71 -25.56
N LEU A 170 -12.28 12.22 -24.35
CA LEU A 170 -11.60 13.50 -24.17
C LEU A 170 -10.21 13.49 -24.84
N ALA A 171 -9.40 12.47 -24.56
CA ALA A 171 -8.07 12.32 -25.14
C ALA A 171 -8.10 12.35 -26.68
N LEU A 172 -9.05 11.63 -27.29
CA LEU A 172 -9.23 11.60 -28.75
C LEU A 172 -9.79 12.92 -29.30
N ALA A 173 -10.68 13.59 -28.55
CA ALA A 173 -11.27 14.86 -28.99
C ALA A 173 -10.26 16.02 -29.05
N VAL A 174 -9.26 16.04 -28.16
CA VAL A 174 -8.23 17.08 -28.11
C VAL A 174 -7.07 16.84 -29.07
N ALA A 175 -6.85 15.58 -29.46
CA ALA A 175 -5.79 15.21 -30.39
C ALA A 175 -6.17 15.45 -31.85
N GLY A 176 -5.21 15.91 -32.65
CA GLY A 176 -5.42 16.16 -34.08
C GLY A 176 -4.97 15.02 -34.98
N ASN A 177 -4.09 14.15 -34.52
CA ASN A 177 -3.62 12.97 -35.21
C ASN A 177 -3.62 11.75 -34.25
N ILE A 178 -3.42 10.55 -34.79
CA ILE A 178 -3.49 9.32 -34.07
C ILE A 178 -2.40 9.18 -33.00
N LEU A 179 -1.17 9.60 -33.30
CA LEU A 179 -0.05 9.52 -32.34
C LEU A 179 -0.32 10.40 -31.13
N ALA A 180 -0.75 11.65 -31.33
CA ALA A 180 -1.15 12.53 -30.26
C ALA A 180 -2.37 11.97 -29.49
N GLY A 181 -3.29 11.26 -30.17
CA GLY A 181 -4.43 10.59 -29.56
C GLY A 181 -4.00 9.49 -28.59
N ILE A 182 -3.07 8.64 -28.99
CA ILE A 182 -2.52 7.58 -28.13
C ILE A 182 -1.77 8.20 -26.95
N LEU A 183 -0.90 9.20 -27.18
CA LEU A 183 -0.17 9.88 -26.11
C LEU A 183 -1.11 10.59 -25.13
N SER A 184 -2.17 11.26 -25.62
CA SER A 184 -3.17 11.88 -24.76
C SER A 184 -3.94 10.85 -23.94
N LEU A 185 -4.23 9.66 -24.50
CA LEU A 185 -4.87 8.56 -23.81
C LEU A 185 -3.96 8.04 -22.69
N CYS A 186 -2.69 7.79 -22.99
CA CYS A 186 -1.70 7.39 -21.99
C CYS A 186 -1.58 8.45 -20.88
N PHE A 187 -1.55 9.73 -21.24
CA PHE A 187 -1.49 10.82 -20.28
C PHE A 187 -2.72 10.83 -19.36
N VAL A 188 -3.94 10.82 -19.92
CA VAL A 188 -5.17 10.84 -19.11
C VAL A 188 -5.28 9.64 -18.19
N TYR A 189 -4.82 8.46 -18.62
CA TYR A 189 -4.96 7.23 -17.83
C TYR A 189 -3.86 7.03 -16.79
N PHE A 190 -2.61 7.31 -17.16
CA PHE A 190 -1.45 6.92 -16.38
C PHE A 190 -0.70 8.08 -15.73
N TYR A 191 -1.04 9.34 -16.06
CA TYR A 191 -0.35 10.48 -15.46
C TYR A 191 -0.47 10.50 -13.93
N GLY A 192 -1.67 10.30 -13.40
CA GLY A 192 -1.89 10.25 -11.95
C GLY A 192 -1.05 9.17 -11.25
N PRO A 193 -1.16 7.88 -11.65
CA PRO A 193 -0.34 6.81 -11.08
C PRO A 193 1.17 7.07 -11.17
N VAL A 194 1.65 7.51 -12.35
CA VAL A 194 3.09 7.79 -12.55
C VAL A 194 3.55 8.96 -11.69
N LEU A 195 2.77 10.03 -11.63
CA LEU A 195 3.07 11.16 -10.75
C LEU A 195 3.02 10.76 -9.27
N GLY A 196 2.05 9.94 -8.88
CA GLY A 196 1.94 9.42 -7.51
C GLY A 196 3.15 8.60 -7.09
N ILE A 197 3.59 7.66 -7.94
CA ILE A 197 4.80 6.86 -7.69
C ILE A 197 6.03 7.77 -7.59
N LEU A 198 6.16 8.74 -8.51
CA LEU A 198 7.29 9.67 -8.47
C LEU A 198 7.29 10.50 -7.19
N LEU A 199 6.15 11.09 -6.82
CA LEU A 199 6.06 11.88 -5.59
C LEU A 199 6.37 11.03 -4.36
N TRP A 200 5.88 9.80 -4.29
CA TRP A 200 6.21 8.87 -3.22
C TRP A 200 7.71 8.57 -3.14
N VAL A 201 8.36 8.30 -4.29
CA VAL A 201 9.82 8.10 -4.33
C VAL A 201 10.56 9.35 -3.87
N LEU A 202 10.12 10.54 -4.31
CA LEU A 202 10.73 11.80 -3.88
C LEU A 202 10.50 12.04 -2.38
N GLU A 203 9.29 11.79 -1.86
CA GLU A 203 9.01 11.88 -0.43
C GLU A 203 9.90 10.94 0.39
N MET A 204 10.08 9.70 -0.07
CA MET A 204 10.92 8.70 0.59
C MET A 204 12.40 9.09 0.61
N LEU A 205 12.89 9.73 -0.45
CA LEU A 205 14.32 10.04 -0.61
C LEU A 205 14.74 11.38 0.02
N PHE A 206 13.83 12.35 0.05
CA PHE A 206 14.15 13.71 0.50
C PHE A 206 13.62 14.03 1.90
N PHE A 207 12.57 13.33 2.37
CA PHE A 207 11.98 13.60 3.68
C PHE A 207 12.19 12.44 4.65
N ARG A 208 12.87 12.75 5.75
CA ARG A 208 13.26 11.74 6.77
C ARG A 208 12.07 11.24 7.58
N THR A 209 11.06 12.08 7.77
CA THR A 209 9.87 11.74 8.56
C THR A 209 8.79 11.02 7.76
N ASN A 210 9.09 10.59 6.54
CA ASN A 210 8.13 9.84 5.72
C ASN A 210 7.87 8.45 6.35
N ALA A 211 6.59 8.16 6.64
CA ALA A 211 6.14 6.90 7.26
C ALA A 211 5.76 5.81 6.24
N GLY A 212 6.05 6.00 4.94
CA GLY A 212 5.79 4.99 3.91
C GLY A 212 4.54 5.20 3.05
N PHE A 213 4.12 4.15 2.34
CA PHE A 213 3.23 4.20 1.17
C PHE A 213 1.78 4.67 1.43
N ASN A 214 1.25 4.57 2.64
CA ASN A 214 -0.21 4.55 2.81
C ASN A 214 -0.90 5.87 3.09
N ASP A 215 -0.20 7.02 3.21
CA ASP A 215 -0.86 8.26 3.67
C ASP A 215 -0.33 9.57 3.11
N GLY A 216 0.53 9.52 2.09
CA GLY A 216 1.17 10.70 1.52
C GLY A 216 0.23 11.56 0.67
N LEU A 217 0.66 12.80 0.44
CA LEU A 217 0.12 13.69 -0.57
C LEU A 217 0.13 13.02 -1.96
N ALA A 218 1.13 12.16 -2.20
CA ALA A 218 1.33 11.36 -3.40
C ALA A 218 0.12 10.48 -3.73
N GLU A 219 -0.41 9.73 -2.74
CA GLU A 219 -1.58 8.87 -2.94
C GLU A 219 -2.82 9.69 -3.31
N LYS A 220 -3.09 10.76 -2.55
CA LYS A 220 -4.26 11.63 -2.78
C LYS A 220 -4.22 12.30 -4.16
N ILE A 221 -3.05 12.78 -4.59
CA ILE A 221 -2.87 13.35 -5.93
C ILE A 221 -3.07 12.25 -6.99
N SER A 222 -2.43 11.09 -6.81
CA SER A 222 -2.54 9.96 -7.73
C SER A 222 -3.99 9.56 -7.99
N VAL A 223 -4.80 9.45 -6.92
CA VAL A 223 -6.20 9.01 -7.02
C VAL A 223 -7.01 9.97 -7.90
N PHE A 224 -6.93 11.28 -7.68
CA PHE A 224 -7.83 12.22 -8.36
C PHE A 224 -7.34 12.69 -9.75
N PHE A 225 -6.08 12.45 -10.09
CA PHE A 225 -5.54 12.84 -11.41
C PHE A 225 -5.67 11.75 -12.49
N SER A 226 -6.25 10.60 -12.19
CA SER A 226 -6.44 9.53 -13.18
C SER A 226 -7.74 8.78 -12.98
N PRO A 227 -8.50 8.53 -14.08
CA PRO A 227 -9.66 7.65 -14.04
C PRO A 227 -9.33 6.21 -13.61
N VAL A 228 -8.12 5.73 -13.90
CA VAL A 228 -7.64 4.41 -13.48
C VAL A 228 -7.44 4.37 -11.97
N SER A 229 -6.74 5.35 -11.40
CA SER A 229 -6.48 5.41 -9.97
C SER A 229 -7.75 5.52 -9.14
N VAL A 230 -8.71 6.38 -9.55
CA VAL A 230 -10.02 6.46 -8.87
C VAL A 230 -10.74 5.11 -8.90
N SER A 231 -10.71 4.41 -10.03
CA SER A 231 -11.36 3.11 -10.18
C SER A 231 -10.73 2.05 -9.27
N VAL A 232 -9.41 2.04 -9.14
CA VAL A 232 -8.67 1.16 -8.22
C VAL A 232 -8.97 1.54 -6.78
N ALA A 233 -8.86 2.83 -6.42
CA ALA A 233 -9.10 3.32 -5.06
C ALA A 233 -10.53 3.04 -4.56
N MET A 234 -11.55 3.19 -5.41
CA MET A 234 -12.92 2.82 -5.05
C MET A 234 -13.05 1.34 -4.68
N ARG A 235 -12.27 0.49 -5.32
CA ARG A 235 -12.28 -0.93 -5.04
C ARG A 235 -11.54 -1.28 -3.76
N THR A 236 -10.32 -0.78 -3.55
CA THR A 236 -9.50 -1.06 -2.37
C THR A 236 -10.13 -0.55 -1.08
N HIS A 237 -10.85 0.59 -1.13
CA HIS A 237 -11.54 1.17 0.01
C HIS A 237 -13.02 0.74 0.12
N SER A 238 -13.46 -0.26 -0.65
CA SER A 238 -14.83 -0.77 -0.59
C SER A 238 -15.14 -1.36 0.79
N GLY A 239 -16.09 -0.73 1.52
CA GLY A 239 -16.43 -1.08 2.90
C GLY A 239 -15.78 -0.22 3.98
N GLN A 240 -14.84 0.65 3.64
CA GLN A 240 -14.22 1.60 4.57
C GLN A 240 -14.99 2.93 4.65
N LYS A 241 -14.76 3.70 5.73
CA LYS A 241 -15.41 5.02 5.91
C LYS A 241 -15.13 6.00 4.76
N ASN A 242 -13.94 5.90 4.16
CA ASN A 242 -13.49 6.80 3.09
C ASN A 242 -14.09 6.48 1.71
N PHE A 243 -14.76 5.35 1.56
CA PHE A 243 -15.37 4.95 0.28
C PHE A 243 -16.26 6.03 -0.34
N TRP A 244 -17.12 6.65 0.47
CA TRP A 244 -18.06 7.65 -0.03
C TRP A 244 -17.39 8.94 -0.49
N ILE A 245 -16.27 9.32 0.11
CA ILE A 245 -15.46 10.48 -0.30
C ILE A 245 -14.83 10.21 -1.67
N ILE A 246 -14.23 9.03 -1.84
CA ILE A 246 -13.63 8.61 -3.10
C ILE A 246 -14.69 8.48 -4.20
N ALA A 247 -15.84 7.90 -3.89
CA ALA A 247 -16.96 7.77 -4.82
C ALA A 247 -17.52 9.13 -5.25
N ALA A 248 -17.68 10.08 -4.33
CA ALA A 248 -18.10 11.45 -4.65
C ALA A 248 -17.07 12.18 -5.51
N GLY A 249 -15.79 12.09 -5.17
CA GLY A 249 -14.69 12.64 -5.98
C GLY A 249 -14.63 12.03 -7.38
N GLY A 250 -14.79 10.71 -7.47
CA GLY A 250 -14.88 9.99 -8.74
C GLY A 250 -16.09 10.41 -9.60
N LEU A 251 -17.25 10.65 -8.97
CA LEU A 251 -18.43 11.16 -9.67
C LEU A 251 -18.20 12.58 -10.21
N ILE A 252 -17.57 13.44 -9.43
CA ILE A 252 -17.18 14.78 -9.88
C ILE A 252 -16.23 14.66 -11.07
N LEU A 253 -15.20 13.82 -10.99
CA LEU A 253 -14.26 13.59 -12.08
C LEU A 253 -14.98 13.06 -13.34
N LEU A 254 -15.90 12.12 -13.20
CA LEU A 254 -16.72 11.61 -14.32
C LEU A 254 -17.48 12.74 -15.01
N ILE A 255 -18.16 13.58 -14.23
CA ILE A 255 -18.91 14.73 -14.77
C ILE A 255 -17.95 15.69 -15.50
N VAL A 256 -16.82 16.01 -14.90
CA VAL A 256 -15.81 16.89 -15.51
C VAL A 256 -15.30 16.30 -16.82
N LEU A 257 -14.93 15.01 -16.85
CA LEU A 257 -14.43 14.35 -18.06
C LEU A 257 -15.51 14.32 -19.15
N ALA A 258 -16.77 14.00 -18.81
CA ALA A 258 -17.88 13.95 -19.76
C ALA A 258 -18.18 15.34 -20.35
N VAL A 259 -18.21 16.37 -19.51
CA VAL A 259 -18.45 17.76 -19.93
C VAL A 259 -17.25 18.26 -20.78
N CYS A 260 -16.02 18.04 -20.36
CA CYS A 260 -14.84 18.42 -21.13
C CYS A 260 -14.77 17.68 -22.46
N ALA A 261 -15.05 16.40 -22.50
CA ALA A 261 -15.12 15.61 -23.75
C ALA A 261 -16.18 16.16 -24.72
N TYR A 262 -17.36 16.47 -24.18
CA TYR A 262 -18.44 17.08 -24.98
C TYR A 262 -18.06 18.46 -25.51
N LEU A 263 -17.50 19.34 -24.66
CA LEU A 263 -17.09 20.69 -25.07
C LEU A 263 -15.92 20.66 -26.06
N ALA A 264 -14.91 19.80 -25.79
CA ALA A 264 -13.79 19.61 -26.72
C ALA A 264 -14.29 19.11 -28.09
N TYR A 265 -15.19 18.15 -28.10
CA TYR A 265 -15.78 17.68 -29.36
C TYR A 265 -16.60 18.74 -30.06
N ARG A 266 -17.50 19.44 -29.35
CA ARG A 266 -18.39 20.45 -29.91
C ARG A 266 -17.63 21.63 -30.53
N LYS A 267 -16.59 22.13 -29.84
CA LYS A 267 -15.82 23.30 -30.25
C LYS A 267 -14.61 22.94 -31.15
N ARG A 268 -14.43 21.66 -31.52
CA ARG A 268 -13.30 21.20 -32.31
C ARG A 268 -13.23 21.91 -33.67
N PRO A 269 -12.16 22.66 -33.98
CA PRO A 269 -11.94 23.21 -35.32
C PRO A 269 -11.48 22.10 -36.28
N ALA A 270 -12.22 21.91 -37.39
CA ALA A 270 -11.92 20.87 -38.39
C ALA A 270 -10.56 21.12 -39.08
N GLU A 271 -10.18 22.38 -39.28
CA GLU A 271 -8.95 22.82 -39.94
C GLU A 271 -7.67 22.34 -39.23
N ARG A 272 -7.73 22.05 -37.95
CA ARG A 272 -6.59 21.56 -37.16
C ARG A 272 -6.42 20.05 -37.15
N THR A 273 -7.26 19.31 -37.86
CA THR A 273 -7.10 17.87 -38.05
C THR A 273 -5.77 17.61 -38.79
N GLY A 274 -4.96 16.70 -38.26
CA GLY A 274 -3.60 16.40 -38.75
C GLY A 274 -2.46 17.11 -38.00
N LYS A 275 -2.75 18.14 -37.17
CA LYS A 275 -1.78 18.69 -36.21
C LYS A 275 -1.72 17.79 -34.98
N SER A 276 -0.73 17.94 -34.10
CA SER A 276 -0.66 17.14 -32.88
C SER A 276 -1.83 17.41 -31.96
N PHE A 277 -2.05 18.66 -31.58
CA PHE A 277 -3.21 19.07 -30.80
C PHE A 277 -4.12 20.03 -31.55
N VAL A 278 -5.41 19.82 -31.34
CA VAL A 278 -6.43 20.70 -31.91
C VAL A 278 -6.46 22.05 -31.21
N TYR A 279 -6.16 22.07 -29.91
CA TYR A 279 -6.09 23.24 -29.05
C TYR A 279 -4.65 23.61 -28.74
N GLY A 280 -4.14 24.70 -29.26
CA GLY A 280 -2.72 25.09 -29.13
C GLY A 280 -2.28 25.43 -27.71
N PHE A 281 -3.21 25.75 -26.79
CA PHE A 281 -2.90 26.00 -25.39
C PHE A 281 -2.53 24.74 -24.61
N LEU A 282 -2.88 23.54 -25.13
CA LEU A 282 -2.54 22.28 -24.47
C LEU A 282 -1.06 21.94 -24.56
N GLU A 283 -0.38 22.33 -25.63
CA GLU A 283 1.04 22.04 -25.82
C GLU A 283 1.92 22.56 -24.67
N PRO A 284 1.87 23.85 -24.27
CA PRO A 284 2.68 24.33 -23.15
C PRO A 284 2.28 23.72 -21.80
N ILE A 285 0.99 23.41 -21.59
CA ILE A 285 0.52 22.77 -20.35
C ILE A 285 1.06 21.34 -20.24
N LEU A 286 0.97 20.56 -21.30
CA LEU A 286 1.48 19.20 -21.32
C LEU A 286 3.00 19.14 -21.20
N LEU A 287 3.72 20.10 -21.83
CA LEU A 287 5.17 20.24 -21.62
C LEU A 287 5.50 20.47 -20.15
N PHE A 288 4.82 21.40 -19.50
CA PHE A 288 5.05 21.72 -18.09
C PHE A 288 4.78 20.49 -17.19
N LEU A 289 3.61 19.88 -17.35
CA LEU A 289 3.20 18.73 -16.55
C LEU A 289 4.06 17.47 -16.76
N THR A 290 4.71 17.33 -17.91
CA THR A 290 5.52 16.13 -18.20
C THR A 290 7.01 16.36 -17.95
N VAL A 291 7.57 17.50 -18.40
CA VAL A 291 9.03 17.74 -18.33
C VAL A 291 9.50 17.90 -16.91
N ILE A 292 8.75 18.61 -16.05
CA ILE A 292 9.18 18.84 -14.66
C ILE A 292 9.28 17.54 -13.87
N PRO A 293 8.22 16.69 -13.78
CA PRO A 293 8.33 15.43 -13.08
C PRO A 293 9.38 14.49 -13.69
N ALA A 294 9.46 14.42 -15.02
CA ALA A 294 10.45 13.58 -15.68
C ALA A 294 11.90 14.01 -15.41
N ALA A 295 12.15 15.33 -15.40
CA ALA A 295 13.48 15.87 -15.09
C ALA A 295 13.87 15.61 -13.63
N LEU A 296 12.91 15.78 -12.68
CA LEU A 296 13.15 15.45 -11.28
C LEU A 296 13.45 13.95 -11.11
N ALA A 297 12.70 13.06 -11.78
CA ALA A 297 12.96 11.62 -11.76
C ALA A 297 14.35 11.27 -12.27
N VAL A 298 14.77 11.86 -13.40
CA VAL A 298 16.11 11.62 -13.97
C VAL A 298 17.19 12.19 -13.06
N GLY A 299 17.01 13.39 -12.53
CA GLY A 299 17.95 14.00 -11.58
C GLY A 299 18.17 13.12 -10.36
N THR A 300 17.09 12.71 -9.70
CA THR A 300 17.14 11.83 -8.55
C THR A 300 17.79 10.47 -8.87
N MET A 301 17.47 9.88 -10.01
CA MET A 301 18.07 8.62 -10.47
C MET A 301 19.60 8.75 -10.65
N PHE A 302 20.08 9.84 -11.28
CA PHE A 302 21.52 10.07 -11.41
C PHE A 302 22.20 10.34 -10.07
N GLY A 303 21.53 11.03 -9.15
CA GLY A 303 22.00 11.24 -7.80
C GLY A 303 22.14 9.96 -6.98
N LEU A 304 21.24 8.96 -7.21
CA LEU A 304 21.28 7.67 -6.53
C LEU A 304 22.36 6.72 -7.09
N ILE A 305 22.59 6.76 -8.42
CA ILE A 305 23.55 5.88 -9.09
C ILE A 305 24.98 6.45 -8.98
N GLY A 306 25.11 7.77 -8.85
CA GLY A 306 26.41 8.46 -8.77
C GLY A 306 27.14 8.15 -7.46
N PRO A 307 28.49 8.29 -7.45
CA PRO A 307 29.27 8.15 -6.23
C PRO A 307 28.82 9.15 -5.15
N GLU A 308 28.83 8.74 -3.88
CA GLU A 308 28.35 9.57 -2.76
C GLU A 308 29.07 10.93 -2.67
N GLU A 309 30.38 10.95 -2.86
CA GLU A 309 31.20 12.18 -2.81
C GLU A 309 30.77 13.22 -3.84
N SER A 310 30.20 12.80 -4.98
CA SER A 310 29.78 13.68 -6.10
C SER A 310 28.28 13.63 -6.38
N ARG A 311 27.48 13.09 -5.47
CA ARG A 311 26.04 12.86 -5.60
C ARG A 311 25.29 14.09 -6.14
N THR A 312 25.49 15.27 -5.53
CA THR A 312 24.85 16.52 -5.93
C THR A 312 25.22 16.93 -7.37
N GLY A 313 26.48 16.71 -7.77
CA GLY A 313 26.92 17.01 -9.15
C GLY A 313 26.20 16.13 -10.18
N TRP A 314 26.07 14.84 -9.90
CA TRP A 314 25.34 13.90 -10.77
C TRP A 314 23.86 14.20 -10.81
N GLU A 315 23.26 14.59 -9.69
CA GLU A 315 21.85 15.00 -9.65
C GLU A 315 21.60 16.24 -10.53
N ILE A 316 22.42 17.28 -10.39
CA ILE A 316 22.34 18.49 -11.23
C ILE A 316 22.50 18.12 -12.72
N PHE A 317 23.46 17.27 -13.05
CA PHE A 317 23.64 16.77 -14.41
C PHE A 317 22.38 16.08 -14.91
N GLY A 318 21.79 15.18 -14.12
CA GLY A 318 20.54 14.48 -14.45
C GLY A 318 19.34 15.40 -14.61
N LEU A 319 19.21 16.44 -13.76
CA LEU A 319 18.16 17.47 -13.90
C LEU A 319 18.26 18.22 -15.22
N VAL A 320 19.45 18.66 -15.59
CA VAL A 320 19.70 19.36 -16.87
C VAL A 320 19.46 18.43 -18.04
N LEU A 321 20.02 17.23 -18.02
CA LEU A 321 19.87 16.22 -19.07
C LEU A 321 18.39 15.86 -19.25
N GLY A 322 17.68 15.53 -18.17
CA GLY A 322 16.26 15.20 -18.19
C GLY A 322 15.42 16.35 -18.76
N THR A 323 15.68 17.60 -18.34
CA THR A 323 14.97 18.78 -18.85
C THR A 323 15.15 18.91 -20.36
N VAL A 324 16.39 18.85 -20.86
CA VAL A 324 16.70 19.01 -22.28
C VAL A 324 16.14 17.87 -23.13
N VAL A 325 16.32 16.64 -22.69
CA VAL A 325 15.89 15.45 -23.43
C VAL A 325 14.37 15.36 -23.51
N PHE A 326 13.65 15.45 -22.37
CA PHE A 326 12.19 15.35 -22.39
C PHE A 326 11.52 16.55 -23.08
N TYR A 327 12.05 17.76 -22.89
CA TYR A 327 11.61 18.91 -23.65
C TYR A 327 11.80 18.68 -25.16
N GLY A 328 13.00 18.24 -25.59
CA GLY A 328 13.31 17.99 -26.97
C GLY A 328 12.39 16.96 -27.62
N ILE A 329 12.20 15.81 -26.96
CA ILE A 329 11.31 14.71 -27.41
C ILE A 329 9.88 15.22 -27.57
N LEU A 330 9.31 15.86 -26.55
CA LEU A 330 7.93 16.35 -26.62
C LEU A 330 7.74 17.46 -27.63
N GLN A 331 8.73 18.38 -27.75
CA GLN A 331 8.67 19.46 -28.75
C GLN A 331 8.69 18.92 -30.17
N VAL A 332 9.50 17.88 -30.44
CA VAL A 332 9.51 17.19 -31.74
C VAL A 332 8.16 16.52 -32.00
N ILE A 333 7.60 15.83 -31.04
CA ILE A 333 6.30 15.17 -31.16
C ILE A 333 5.19 16.19 -31.42
N PHE A 334 5.17 17.30 -30.68
CA PHE A 334 4.11 18.31 -30.80
C PHE A 334 4.21 19.12 -32.13
N ALA A 335 5.40 19.47 -32.52
CA ALA A 335 5.61 20.24 -33.78
C ALA A 335 5.77 19.34 -35.01
N MET A 336 5.96 18.02 -34.84
CA MET A 336 6.28 17.07 -35.91
C MET A 336 7.50 17.49 -36.77
N ASN A 337 8.44 18.19 -36.14
CA ASN A 337 9.61 18.76 -36.81
C ASN A 337 10.79 18.89 -35.83
N PHE A 338 11.93 18.31 -36.15
CA PHE A 338 13.15 18.39 -35.34
C PHE A 338 13.68 19.82 -35.12
N ARG A 339 13.47 20.73 -36.09
CA ARG A 339 13.92 22.14 -35.99
C ARG A 339 13.16 22.92 -34.91
N SER A 340 12.03 22.43 -34.45
CA SER A 340 11.21 23.08 -33.41
C SER A 340 11.86 23.12 -32.03
N VAL A 341 12.79 22.21 -31.75
CA VAL A 341 13.52 22.17 -30.48
C VAL A 341 14.26 23.48 -30.21
N ALA A 342 14.87 24.06 -31.26
CA ALA A 342 15.60 25.32 -31.14
C ALA A 342 14.70 26.57 -31.18
N ALA A 343 13.42 26.43 -31.56
CA ALA A 343 12.54 27.57 -31.80
C ALA A 343 12.07 28.31 -30.54
N HIS A 344 11.99 27.62 -29.39
CA HIS A 344 11.37 28.16 -28.17
C HIS A 344 12.29 28.09 -26.95
N LYS A 345 13.49 28.67 -27.08
CA LYS A 345 14.53 28.67 -26.03
C LYS A 345 14.05 29.25 -24.70
N LEU A 346 13.19 30.27 -24.70
CA LEU A 346 12.63 30.87 -23.49
C LEU A 346 11.73 29.88 -22.71
N ARG A 347 11.00 29.00 -23.41
CA ARG A 347 10.21 27.97 -22.76
C ARG A 347 11.10 26.93 -22.07
N LEU A 348 12.18 26.51 -22.71
CA LEU A 348 13.17 25.61 -22.14
C LEU A 348 13.82 26.23 -20.90
N LEU A 349 14.22 27.49 -20.96
CA LEU A 349 14.79 28.21 -19.82
C LEU A 349 13.80 28.26 -18.64
N PHE A 350 12.54 28.63 -18.93
CA PHE A 350 11.50 28.69 -17.93
C PHE A 350 11.27 27.33 -17.26
N LEU A 351 11.21 26.24 -18.05
CA LEU A 351 11.11 24.87 -17.52
C LEU A 351 12.31 24.49 -16.65
N GLY A 352 13.53 24.85 -17.10
CA GLY A 352 14.74 24.64 -16.30
C GLY A 352 14.70 25.35 -14.94
N VAL A 353 14.21 26.59 -14.90
CA VAL A 353 14.00 27.32 -13.64
C VAL A 353 12.97 26.62 -12.77
N CYS A 354 11.85 26.16 -13.32
CA CYS A 354 10.83 25.43 -12.56
C CYS A 354 11.39 24.11 -11.97
N VAL A 355 12.18 23.37 -12.75
CA VAL A 355 12.85 22.15 -12.29
C VAL A 355 13.84 22.46 -11.16
N ALA A 356 14.65 23.52 -11.31
CA ALA A 356 15.59 23.94 -10.28
C ALA A 356 14.88 24.36 -8.98
N VAL A 357 13.76 25.09 -9.10
CA VAL A 357 12.92 25.46 -7.93
C VAL A 357 12.33 24.20 -7.29
N GLY A 358 11.83 23.24 -8.08
CA GLY A 358 11.32 21.96 -7.56
C GLY A 358 12.37 21.19 -6.78
N ALA A 359 13.58 21.05 -7.33
CA ALA A 359 14.70 20.40 -6.65
C ALA A 359 15.11 21.16 -5.37
N TRP A 360 15.16 22.49 -5.43
CA TRP A 360 15.47 23.33 -4.27
C TRP A 360 14.44 23.14 -3.15
N VAL A 361 13.14 23.10 -3.47
CA VAL A 361 12.06 22.86 -2.50
C VAL A 361 12.22 21.51 -1.80
N LEU A 362 12.60 20.47 -2.56
CA LEU A 362 12.82 19.12 -1.99
C LEU A 362 14.04 19.09 -1.06
N HIS A 363 15.18 19.69 -1.47
CA HIS A 363 16.41 19.68 -0.68
C HIS A 363 16.37 20.53 0.59
N THR A 364 15.58 21.60 0.57
CA THR A 364 15.53 22.55 1.71
C THR A 364 14.34 22.34 2.65
N ASP A 365 13.50 21.33 2.37
CA ASP A 365 12.20 21.17 3.06
C ASP A 365 11.41 22.49 3.15
N ALA A 366 11.40 23.26 2.06
CA ALA A 366 10.71 24.55 2.03
C ALA A 366 9.21 24.45 2.32
N ILE A 367 8.62 23.25 2.16
CA ILE A 367 7.24 22.95 2.50
C ILE A 367 7.08 22.74 4.01
N GLY A 368 8.17 22.39 4.72
CA GLY A 368 8.16 22.05 6.13
C GLY A 368 7.54 20.66 6.37
N TYR A 369 7.84 19.71 5.50
CA TYR A 369 7.35 18.34 5.64
C TYR A 369 7.88 17.66 6.90
N ASP A 370 9.19 17.80 7.16
CA ASP A 370 9.87 17.20 8.30
C ASP A 370 9.76 18.03 9.58
N THR A 371 9.54 19.34 9.44
CA THR A 371 9.67 20.29 10.56
C THR A 371 8.33 20.79 11.13
N ARG A 372 7.22 20.54 10.43
CA ARG A 372 5.90 21.03 10.87
C ARG A 372 4.95 19.90 11.23
N ILE A 373 4.29 20.05 12.35
CA ILE A 373 3.13 19.23 12.75
C ILE A 373 1.82 19.97 12.42
N PRO A 374 0.72 19.25 12.14
CA PRO A 374 -0.59 19.86 11.95
C PRO A 374 -0.98 20.67 13.18
N ALA A 375 -1.73 21.77 12.99
CA ALA A 375 -2.21 22.54 14.13
C ALA A 375 -3.15 21.71 15.02
N MET A 376 -3.05 21.86 16.32
CA MET A 376 -3.89 21.14 17.28
C MET A 376 -5.39 21.36 17.03
N GLU A 377 -5.77 22.57 16.63
CA GLU A 377 -7.15 22.94 16.31
C GLU A 377 -7.72 22.17 15.10
N GLU A 378 -6.86 21.75 14.16
CA GLU A 378 -7.22 20.98 12.96
C GLU A 378 -7.20 19.47 13.22
N THR A 379 -6.58 19.01 14.31
CA THR A 379 -6.37 17.61 14.66
C THR A 379 -7.53 17.14 15.54
N GLU A 380 -8.06 15.96 15.23
CA GLU A 380 -9.11 15.27 15.99
C GLU A 380 -8.51 14.33 17.03
N GLY A 381 -7.40 13.67 16.69
CA GLY A 381 -6.71 12.71 17.54
C GLY A 381 -5.35 12.32 17.00
N ILE A 382 -4.54 11.74 17.87
CA ILE A 382 -3.22 11.23 17.56
C ILE A 382 -3.22 9.71 17.77
N SER A 383 -2.70 8.96 16.81
CA SER A 383 -2.44 7.54 16.97
C SER A 383 -0.94 7.29 16.86
N LEU A 384 -0.44 6.36 17.66
CA LEU A 384 0.97 5.98 17.68
C LEU A 384 1.14 4.59 17.10
N ASN A 385 2.17 4.43 16.28
CA ASN A 385 2.73 3.13 15.93
C ASN A 385 3.97 2.93 16.80
N LEU A 386 3.88 1.94 17.69
CA LEU A 386 4.89 1.62 18.67
C LEU A 386 5.56 0.27 18.34
N GLU A 387 5.65 -0.10 17.06
CA GLU A 387 6.31 -1.34 16.60
C GLU A 387 7.69 -1.52 17.21
N THR A 388 8.40 -0.42 17.33
CA THR A 388 9.74 -0.39 17.92
C THR A 388 9.75 -0.55 19.45
N ILE A 389 8.62 -0.36 20.13
CA ILE A 389 8.54 -0.47 21.60
C ILE A 389 8.07 -1.86 22.02
N GLY A 390 8.19 -2.82 21.13
CA GLY A 390 8.07 -4.22 21.50
C GLY A 390 6.74 -4.65 22.04
N THR A 391 5.70 -4.29 21.36
CA THR A 391 4.39 -4.82 21.66
C THR A 391 3.85 -5.69 20.56
N GLU A 392 4.44 -5.63 19.37
CA GLU A 392 3.92 -6.36 18.22
C GLU A 392 5.01 -6.59 17.18
N ASN A 393 5.60 -7.81 17.16
CA ASN A 393 6.26 -8.29 15.95
C ASN A 393 5.17 -8.75 14.98
N VAL A 394 4.76 -7.87 14.06
CA VAL A 394 3.86 -8.24 12.99
C VAL A 394 4.70 -8.74 11.82
N SER A 395 4.97 -10.03 11.77
CA SER A 395 5.63 -10.62 10.60
C SER A 395 4.63 -10.67 9.44
N GLU A 396 4.90 -9.94 8.36
CA GLU A 396 4.13 -9.99 7.11
C GLU A 396 4.11 -11.39 6.45
N SER A 397 4.97 -12.31 6.90
CA SER A 397 5.18 -13.62 6.27
C SER A 397 4.06 -14.64 6.48
N SER A 398 3.20 -14.48 7.48
CA SER A 398 2.15 -15.45 7.78
C SER A 398 0.88 -15.31 6.92
N GLN A 399 0.81 -14.31 6.04
CA GLN A 399 -0.39 -14.02 5.27
C GLN A 399 -0.69 -14.99 4.11
N TYR A 400 0.25 -15.89 3.75
CA TYR A 400 0.16 -16.66 2.50
C TYR A 400 -0.13 -18.15 2.62
N ASP A 401 -0.04 -18.77 3.80
CA ASP A 401 -0.09 -20.25 3.91
C ASP A 401 -1.35 -20.85 4.55
N ILE A 402 -2.37 -20.04 4.82
CA ILE A 402 -3.58 -20.57 5.45
C ILE A 402 -4.64 -20.91 4.41
N ASN A 403 -4.74 -22.18 4.05
CA ASN A 403 -5.85 -22.73 3.27
C ASN A 403 -7.13 -22.74 4.12
N PHE A 404 -7.83 -21.61 4.16
CA PHE A 404 -9.04 -21.42 4.95
C PHE A 404 -10.21 -22.25 4.41
N LYS A 405 -10.69 -23.20 5.19
CA LYS A 405 -11.83 -24.03 4.86
C LYS A 405 -13.12 -23.69 5.62
N SER A 406 -13.16 -22.67 6.48
CA SER A 406 -14.38 -22.39 7.25
C SER A 406 -14.66 -20.91 7.54
N TYR A 407 -15.96 -20.60 7.61
CA TYR A 407 -16.53 -19.28 7.94
C TYR A 407 -16.08 -18.71 9.29
N LYS A 408 -15.79 -19.55 10.28
CA LYS A 408 -15.27 -19.11 11.58
C LYS A 408 -13.86 -18.51 11.46
N MET A 409 -13.03 -19.13 10.63
CA MET A 409 -11.67 -18.65 10.35
C MET A 409 -11.66 -17.35 9.57
N GLU A 410 -12.57 -17.18 8.58
CA GLU A 410 -12.73 -15.91 7.86
C GLU A 410 -13.05 -14.75 8.81
N ARG A 411 -13.85 -15.00 9.86
CA ARG A 411 -14.18 -13.99 10.85
C ARG A 411 -12.99 -13.63 11.75
N ILE A 412 -12.18 -14.62 12.14
CA ILE A 412 -10.93 -14.42 12.89
C ILE A 412 -9.89 -13.73 12.01
N PHE A 413 -9.74 -14.16 10.77
CA PHE A 413 -8.82 -13.55 9.81
C PHE A 413 -9.20 -12.11 9.44
N ASN A 414 -10.47 -11.85 9.18
CA ASN A 414 -10.96 -10.48 8.95
C ASN A 414 -10.82 -9.61 10.21
N PHE A 415 -10.85 -10.21 11.39
CA PHE A 415 -10.54 -9.55 12.63
C PHE A 415 -9.04 -9.25 12.73
N ALA A 416 -8.17 -10.22 12.52
CA ALA A 416 -6.73 -10.04 12.46
C ALA A 416 -6.33 -9.02 11.38
N ALA A 417 -6.86 -9.14 10.15
CA ALA A 417 -6.60 -8.21 9.05
C ALA A 417 -7.11 -6.78 9.31
N ARG A 418 -8.18 -6.60 10.09
CA ARG A 418 -8.66 -5.26 10.50
C ARG A 418 -7.78 -4.62 11.57
N ASN A 419 -7.08 -5.43 12.34
CA ASN A 419 -6.23 -4.98 13.45
C ASN A 419 -4.76 -4.83 13.05
N PHE A 420 -4.45 -5.02 11.77
CA PHE A 420 -3.21 -4.55 11.12
C PHE A 420 -3.11 -3.01 11.01
N ASP A 421 -4.08 -2.28 11.56
CA ASP A 421 -3.84 -0.88 11.84
C ASP A 421 -2.84 -0.82 13.01
N LEU A 422 -1.56 -0.77 12.66
CA LEU A 422 -0.41 -0.58 13.56
C LEU A 422 -0.54 0.71 14.41
N TRP A 423 -1.62 1.46 14.18
CA TRP A 423 -1.89 2.74 14.79
C TRP A 423 -2.83 2.61 15.98
N THR A 424 -2.27 2.69 17.17
CA THR A 424 -3.06 2.72 18.42
C THR A 424 -3.45 4.14 18.75
N ASP A 425 -4.73 4.41 18.98
CA ASP A 425 -5.22 5.73 19.38
C ASP A 425 -4.64 6.11 20.74
N ALA A 426 -3.88 7.20 20.76
CA ALA A 426 -3.29 7.77 21.97
C ALA A 426 -4.16 8.90 22.58
N GLY A 427 -5.24 9.27 21.90
CA GLY A 427 -6.07 10.40 22.29
C GLY A 427 -5.48 11.72 21.82
N MET A 428 -5.87 12.81 22.47
CA MET A 428 -5.41 14.17 22.20
C MET A 428 -5.28 14.94 23.50
N SER A 429 -4.07 15.40 23.84
CA SER A 429 -3.83 16.30 24.96
C SER A 429 -2.82 17.38 24.59
N ASP A 430 -2.84 18.48 25.36
CA ASP A 430 -1.86 19.55 25.22
C ASP A 430 -0.44 19.04 25.52
N GLU A 431 -0.31 18.06 26.41
CA GLU A 431 0.95 17.45 26.82
C GLU A 431 1.54 16.57 25.70
N ILE A 432 0.74 15.65 25.13
CA ILE A 432 1.18 14.84 23.98
C ILE A 432 1.63 15.74 22.83
N TYR A 433 0.82 16.76 22.54
CA TYR A 433 1.13 17.69 21.46
C TYR A 433 2.38 18.55 21.79
N GLY A 434 2.57 18.93 23.04
CA GLY A 434 3.76 19.64 23.54
C GLY A 434 5.05 18.83 23.35
N VAL A 435 5.05 17.56 23.75
CA VAL A 435 6.18 16.64 23.57
C VAL A 435 6.51 16.45 22.09
N LEU A 436 5.50 16.21 21.24
CA LEU A 436 5.72 16.08 19.80
C LEU A 436 6.27 17.36 19.17
N LYS A 437 5.84 18.54 19.65
CA LYS A 437 6.36 19.82 19.18
C LYS A 437 7.81 20.06 19.55
N GLU A 438 8.30 19.50 20.65
CA GLU A 438 9.71 19.52 21.03
C GLU A 438 10.56 18.55 20.18
N ILE A 439 10.02 17.35 19.89
CA ILE A 439 10.71 16.30 19.15
C ILE A 439 10.92 16.67 17.66
N VAL A 440 9.90 17.22 17.02
CA VAL A 440 9.83 17.37 15.55
C VAL A 440 10.92 18.30 14.99
N PRO A 441 11.24 19.48 15.56
CA PRO A 441 12.26 20.37 14.99
C PRO A 441 13.67 19.76 14.94
N HIS A 442 13.92 18.73 15.75
CA HIS A 442 15.24 18.12 15.88
C HIS A 442 15.48 16.94 14.94
N GLN A 443 14.50 16.57 14.08
CA GLN A 443 14.63 15.43 13.16
C GLN A 443 15.65 15.63 12.04
N ASN A 444 16.04 16.87 11.75
CA ASN A 444 16.98 17.20 10.67
C ASN A 444 18.48 17.04 11.05
N SER A 445 18.81 16.71 12.30
CA SER A 445 20.20 16.44 12.66
C SER A 445 20.68 15.09 12.09
N ALA A 446 21.77 15.09 11.36
CA ALA A 446 22.30 13.92 10.63
C ALA A 446 22.73 12.74 11.54
N GLU A 447 22.88 12.98 12.83
CA GLU A 447 23.45 12.05 13.83
C GLU A 447 22.42 11.55 14.85
N ARG A 448 21.13 11.78 14.61
CA ARG A 448 20.13 11.36 15.59
C ARG A 448 19.92 9.85 15.50
N MET A 449 20.51 9.13 16.44
CA MET A 449 20.23 7.73 16.71
C MET A 449 19.21 7.63 17.84
N GLY A 450 18.25 6.71 17.72
CA GLY A 450 17.21 6.52 18.73
C GLY A 450 16.11 5.60 18.26
N ASN A 451 15.02 5.58 19.00
CA ASN A 451 13.86 4.75 18.71
C ASN A 451 13.02 5.35 17.58
N GLU A 452 12.64 4.57 16.61
CA GLU A 452 11.70 5.01 15.59
C GLU A 452 10.26 4.84 16.08
N ILE A 453 9.47 5.89 16.03
CA ILE A 453 8.04 5.87 16.33
C ILE A 453 7.24 6.40 15.15
N GLY A 454 6.13 5.74 14.85
CA GLY A 454 5.12 6.26 13.93
C GLY A 454 4.13 7.17 14.67
N VAL A 455 3.80 8.32 14.09
CA VAL A 455 2.76 9.22 14.60
C VAL A 455 1.78 9.54 13.50
N GLN A 456 0.52 9.20 13.72
CA GLN A 456 -0.59 9.54 12.83
C GLN A 456 -1.41 10.68 13.40
N PHE A 457 -1.47 11.79 12.69
CA PHE A 457 -2.36 12.91 13.01
C PHE A 457 -3.66 12.76 12.23
N ARG A 458 -4.77 12.49 12.93
CA ARG A 458 -6.11 12.45 12.33
C ARG A 458 -6.68 13.84 12.30
N LYS A 459 -6.88 14.41 11.11
CA LYS A 459 -7.49 15.72 10.95
C LYS A 459 -9.01 15.66 11.03
N LYS A 460 -9.63 16.71 11.55
CA LYS A 460 -11.10 16.91 11.54
C LYS A 460 -11.72 16.86 10.15
N SER A 461 -10.92 17.10 9.10
CA SER A 461 -11.31 16.92 7.70
C SER A 461 -11.41 15.46 7.23
N GLY A 462 -11.11 14.48 8.10
CA GLY A 462 -11.09 13.05 7.77
C GLY A 462 -9.80 12.57 7.08
N PHE A 463 -8.82 13.45 6.87
CA PHE A 463 -7.52 13.08 6.34
C PHE A 463 -6.55 12.73 7.49
N CYS A 464 -5.75 11.67 7.29
CA CYS A 464 -4.64 11.33 8.16
C CYS A 464 -3.32 11.85 7.60
N ILE A 465 -2.39 12.21 8.48
CA ILE A 465 -1.01 12.54 8.15
C ILE A 465 -0.13 11.63 8.99
N ASN A 466 0.62 10.75 8.34
CA ASN A 466 1.52 9.83 8.99
C ASN A 466 2.94 10.36 8.93
N ARG A 467 3.65 10.24 10.04
CA ARG A 467 5.04 10.64 10.19
C ARG A 467 5.79 9.59 10.99
N ARG A 468 7.07 9.45 10.69
CA ARG A 468 7.99 8.63 11.45
C ARG A 468 9.04 9.54 12.08
N TYR A 469 9.22 9.43 13.38
CA TYR A 469 10.17 10.24 14.12
C TYR A 469 11.18 9.35 14.82
N VAL A 470 12.44 9.80 14.85
CA VAL A 470 13.48 9.19 15.67
C VAL A 470 13.50 9.93 17.01
N VAL A 471 13.29 9.21 18.10
CA VAL A 471 13.20 9.75 19.47
C VAL A 471 14.22 9.09 20.38
N SER A 472 14.78 9.85 21.31
CA SER A 472 15.61 9.26 22.38
C SER A 472 14.70 8.45 23.33
N THR A 473 15.31 7.55 24.13
CA THR A 473 14.58 6.79 25.16
C THR A 473 13.89 7.73 26.16
N GLU A 474 14.50 8.86 26.52
CA GLU A 474 13.93 9.84 27.43
C GLU A 474 12.69 10.54 26.80
N GLU A 475 12.78 10.97 25.54
CA GLU A 475 11.65 11.57 24.81
C GLU A 475 10.52 10.58 24.65
N LEU A 476 10.84 9.29 24.40
CA LEU A 476 9.87 8.23 24.31
C LEU A 476 9.14 8.00 25.63
N CYS A 477 9.87 7.92 26.75
CA CYS A 477 9.26 7.80 28.07
C CYS A 477 8.33 8.97 28.36
N ARG A 478 8.72 10.21 28.10
CA ARG A 478 7.87 11.41 28.26
C ARG A 478 6.61 11.34 27.40
N LEU A 479 6.74 10.88 26.16
CA LEU A 479 5.60 10.71 25.27
C LEU A 479 4.62 9.65 25.79
N LEU A 480 5.14 8.52 26.26
CA LEU A 480 4.33 7.45 26.84
C LEU A 480 3.67 7.86 28.15
N GLU A 481 4.37 8.63 29.01
CA GLU A 481 3.79 9.19 30.23
C GLU A 481 2.56 10.05 29.90
N ALA A 482 2.71 11.01 28.98
CA ALA A 482 1.63 11.88 28.55
C ALA A 482 0.45 11.09 27.92
N CYS A 483 0.74 10.01 27.17
CA CYS A 483 -0.30 9.14 26.62
C CYS A 483 -0.99 8.29 27.69
N TYR A 484 -0.26 7.82 28.69
CA TYR A 484 -0.81 6.97 29.75
C TYR A 484 -1.63 7.75 30.77
N GLU A 485 -1.30 9.00 31.03
CA GLU A 485 -2.12 9.90 31.85
C GLU A 485 -3.52 10.08 31.27
N GLN A 486 -3.65 10.09 29.94
CA GLN A 486 -4.94 10.10 29.27
C GLN A 486 -5.73 8.78 29.36
N GLY A 487 -5.05 7.64 29.60
CA GLY A 487 -5.66 6.31 29.68
C GLY A 487 -6.03 5.68 28.33
N THR A 488 -6.24 6.46 27.29
CA THR A 488 -6.75 5.99 25.97
C THR A 488 -5.81 4.99 25.32
N LEU A 489 -4.51 5.20 25.38
CA LEU A 489 -3.51 4.29 24.82
C LEU A 489 -3.51 2.93 25.52
N LYS A 490 -3.57 2.91 26.85
CA LYS A 490 -3.65 1.67 27.63
C LYS A 490 -4.91 0.87 27.31
N GLU A 491 -6.05 1.53 27.25
CA GLU A 491 -7.33 0.90 26.94
C GLU A 491 -7.35 0.30 25.54
N ASN A 492 -6.92 1.05 24.53
CA ASN A 492 -6.95 0.61 23.14
C ASN A 492 -5.95 -0.53 22.85
N LYS A 493 -4.76 -0.50 23.46
CA LYS A 493 -3.74 -1.54 23.29
C LYS A 493 -4.20 -2.92 23.77
N TYR A 494 -5.05 -2.97 24.78
CA TYR A 494 -5.58 -4.22 25.35
C TYR A 494 -7.02 -4.54 24.96
N ALA A 495 -7.76 -3.61 24.38
CA ALA A 495 -9.08 -3.86 23.79
C ALA A 495 -9.02 -4.99 22.76
N LEU A 496 -7.92 -5.06 21.99
CA LEU A 496 -7.66 -6.09 21.02
C LEU A 496 -7.57 -7.49 21.65
N LEU A 497 -6.85 -7.62 22.76
CA LEU A 497 -6.75 -8.88 23.48
C LEU A 497 -8.09 -9.33 24.07
N GLU A 498 -8.93 -8.41 24.49
CA GLU A 498 -10.27 -8.69 25.00
C GLU A 498 -11.20 -9.20 23.88
N GLU A 499 -11.12 -8.62 22.67
CA GLU A 499 -11.86 -9.11 21.52
C GLU A 499 -11.37 -10.49 21.04
N CYS A 500 -10.05 -10.75 21.09
CA CYS A 500 -9.45 -12.04 20.75
C CYS A 500 -9.72 -13.11 21.80
N ARG A 501 -9.99 -12.74 23.03
CA ARG A 501 -10.10 -13.64 24.19
C ARG A 501 -10.99 -14.86 23.97
N GLN A 502 -12.11 -14.68 23.27
CA GLN A 502 -13.04 -15.77 22.97
C GLN A 502 -12.51 -16.75 21.91
N ASN A 503 -11.55 -16.32 21.11
CA ASN A 503 -11.01 -17.06 19.98
C ASN A 503 -9.63 -17.67 20.26
N ILE A 504 -8.95 -17.29 21.34
CA ILE A 504 -7.66 -17.85 21.74
C ILE A 504 -7.88 -19.29 22.22
N SER A 505 -7.14 -20.21 21.62
CA SER A 505 -7.13 -21.63 21.98
C SER A 505 -6.00 -21.93 22.95
N PHE A 506 -4.81 -21.37 22.71
CA PHE A 506 -3.66 -21.49 23.60
C PHE A 506 -2.72 -20.29 23.40
N ILE A 507 -1.85 -20.08 24.39
CA ILE A 507 -0.78 -19.08 24.36
C ILE A 507 0.54 -19.81 24.60
N THR A 508 1.59 -19.48 23.83
CA THR A 508 2.95 -19.87 24.18
C THR A 508 3.66 -18.69 24.86
N ALA A 509 4.48 -19.01 25.82
CA ALA A 509 5.35 -18.05 26.49
C ALA A 509 6.80 -18.48 26.28
N ASP A 510 7.58 -17.67 25.60
CA ASP A 510 8.92 -17.98 25.17
C ASP A 510 9.93 -16.99 25.78
N PRO A 511 11.04 -17.49 26.37
CA PRO A 511 12.10 -16.59 26.86
C PRO A 511 12.90 -16.00 25.68
N LEU A 512 13.28 -14.74 25.77
CA LEU A 512 14.04 -14.05 24.69
C LEU A 512 15.51 -14.48 24.59
N ASN A 513 16.00 -15.27 25.49
CA ASN A 513 17.38 -15.80 25.49
C ASN A 513 17.39 -17.33 25.30
N GLU A 514 16.41 -17.86 24.58
CA GLU A 514 16.25 -19.28 24.42
C GLU A 514 17.34 -19.91 23.57
N LEU A 515 18.07 -20.83 24.18
CA LEU A 515 19.03 -21.71 23.51
C LEU A 515 18.39 -23.06 23.15
N ASP A 516 17.19 -23.33 23.63
CA ASP A 516 16.53 -24.63 23.53
C ASP A 516 15.01 -24.50 23.76
N ASP A 517 14.17 -25.00 22.84
CA ASP A 517 12.69 -25.00 22.86
C ASP A 517 12.06 -25.60 24.14
N ARG A 518 12.86 -26.19 25.04
CA ARG A 518 12.41 -26.83 26.28
C ARG A 518 11.91 -25.84 27.33
N TYR A 519 12.15 -24.55 27.16
CA TYR A 519 11.75 -23.51 28.12
C TYR A 519 10.45 -22.81 27.76
N SER A 520 9.93 -23.04 26.56
CA SER A 520 8.65 -22.53 26.14
C SER A 520 7.52 -23.22 26.90
N VAL A 521 6.56 -22.44 27.37
CA VAL A 521 5.38 -22.95 28.05
C VAL A 521 4.15 -22.72 27.21
N THR A 522 3.45 -23.81 26.88
CA THR A 522 2.16 -23.73 26.18
C THR A 522 1.04 -23.76 27.22
N LEU A 523 0.24 -22.71 27.25
CA LEU A 523 -0.90 -22.55 28.12
C LEU A 523 -2.19 -22.89 27.40
N GLU A 524 -2.94 -23.88 27.89
CA GLU A 524 -4.25 -24.20 27.35
C GLU A 524 -5.27 -23.07 27.60
N ARG A 525 -6.42 -23.13 26.94
CA ARG A 525 -7.44 -22.07 26.90
C ARG A 525 -7.79 -21.47 28.27
N THR A 526 -7.95 -22.29 29.32
CA THR A 526 -8.32 -21.82 30.67
C THR A 526 -7.19 -21.01 31.29
N ASP A 527 -5.96 -21.51 31.22
CA ASP A 527 -4.77 -20.85 31.73
C ASP A 527 -4.45 -19.60 30.90
N SER A 528 -4.66 -19.65 29.59
CA SER A 528 -4.53 -18.50 28.69
C SER A 528 -5.46 -17.34 29.06
N GLN A 529 -6.71 -17.65 29.41
CA GLN A 529 -7.66 -16.62 29.84
C GLN A 529 -7.26 -16.00 31.19
N GLN A 530 -6.76 -16.82 32.13
CA GLN A 530 -6.25 -16.33 33.40
C GLN A 530 -4.99 -15.46 33.20
N LEU A 531 -4.08 -15.88 32.32
CA LEU A 531 -2.89 -15.09 31.96
C LEU A 531 -3.27 -13.71 31.43
N LEU A 532 -4.25 -13.64 30.54
CA LEU A 532 -4.71 -12.37 29.98
C LEU A 532 -5.25 -11.41 31.05
N ASP A 533 -5.96 -11.92 32.06
CA ASP A 533 -6.45 -11.10 33.16
C ASP A 533 -5.30 -10.55 34.03
N LEU A 534 -4.27 -11.37 34.28
CA LEU A 534 -3.09 -10.94 35.02
C LEU A 534 -2.24 -9.95 34.23
N LEU A 535 -2.04 -10.23 32.96
CA LEU A 535 -1.32 -9.33 32.04
C LEU A 535 -1.98 -7.95 31.98
N LYS A 536 -3.31 -7.90 31.87
CA LYS A 536 -4.08 -6.65 31.88
C LYS A 536 -3.86 -5.85 33.16
N GLN A 537 -3.81 -6.51 34.32
CA GLN A 537 -3.54 -5.86 35.60
C GLN A 537 -2.09 -5.35 35.70
N ASP A 538 -1.12 -6.17 35.30
CA ASP A 538 0.29 -5.78 35.34
C ASP A 538 0.57 -4.58 34.45
N VAL A 539 -0.03 -4.53 33.25
CA VAL A 539 0.11 -3.40 32.35
C VAL A 539 -0.59 -2.15 32.87
N ALA A 540 -1.75 -2.29 33.52
CA ALA A 540 -2.43 -1.16 34.15
C ALA A 540 -1.56 -0.50 35.23
N ASP A 541 -0.82 -1.34 35.98
CA ASP A 541 0.04 -0.91 37.09
C ASP A 541 1.46 -0.49 36.65
N ALA A 542 1.92 -0.90 35.44
CA ALA A 542 3.26 -0.60 34.95
C ALA A 542 3.45 0.89 34.65
N ALA A 543 4.62 1.40 35.03
CA ALA A 543 5.06 2.74 34.62
C ALA A 543 5.60 2.74 33.18
N PRO A 544 5.58 3.85 32.45
CA PRO A 544 6.14 3.93 31.10
C PRO A 544 7.58 3.44 30.98
N GLN A 545 8.42 3.76 31.95
CA GLN A 545 9.81 3.34 32.02
C GLN A 545 9.96 1.80 32.09
N ASP A 546 9.01 1.12 32.70
CA ASP A 546 9.02 -0.33 32.81
C ASP A 546 8.72 -1.02 31.47
N LEU A 547 8.03 -0.33 30.54
CA LEU A 547 7.64 -0.83 29.22
C LEU A 547 8.64 -0.51 28.12
N VAL A 548 9.65 0.30 28.43
CA VAL A 548 10.79 0.64 27.55
C VAL A 548 12.07 -0.11 27.98
N GLY A 549 11.98 -0.90 29.05
CA GLY A 549 13.07 -1.74 29.54
C GLY A 549 13.32 -2.96 28.65
N ILE A 550 14.32 -3.75 29.01
CA ILE A 550 14.62 -5.02 28.35
C ILE A 550 13.53 -6.02 28.71
N PRO A 551 12.81 -6.57 27.73
CA PRO A 551 11.85 -7.64 27.99
C PRO A 551 12.58 -8.92 28.40
N CYS A 552 11.91 -9.78 29.17
CA CYS A 552 12.44 -11.06 29.59
C CYS A 552 11.83 -12.26 28.85
N GLY A 553 10.83 -12.02 28.03
CA GLY A 553 10.17 -13.03 27.22
C GLY A 553 9.10 -12.44 26.33
N GLN A 554 8.46 -13.29 25.55
CA GLN A 554 7.33 -12.93 24.70
C GLN A 554 6.17 -13.92 24.87
N LEU A 555 4.98 -13.47 24.49
CA LEU A 555 3.75 -14.25 24.43
C LEU A 555 3.25 -14.29 23.00
N ASP A 556 3.00 -15.49 22.50
CA ASP A 556 2.39 -15.70 21.20
C ASP A 556 1.00 -16.31 21.36
N PHE A 557 0.04 -15.82 20.57
CA PHE A 557 -1.36 -16.16 20.69
C PHE A 557 -1.80 -17.02 19.51
N TYR A 558 -2.48 -18.14 19.82
CA TYR A 558 -2.91 -19.09 18.81
C TYR A 558 -4.41 -19.40 18.90
N THR A 559 -5.02 -19.64 17.75
CA THR A 559 -6.35 -20.24 17.64
C THR A 559 -6.26 -21.58 16.94
N SER A 560 -6.86 -22.62 17.51
CA SER A 560 -6.93 -23.94 16.89
C SER A 560 -8.24 -24.11 16.15
N TYR A 561 -8.19 -24.63 14.95
CA TYR A 561 -9.33 -25.01 14.15
C TYR A 561 -9.33 -26.52 13.89
N THR A 562 -10.42 -27.18 14.25
CA THR A 562 -10.65 -28.57 13.88
C THR A 562 -11.60 -28.62 12.69
N GLY A 563 -11.21 -29.28 11.62
CA GLY A 563 -12.04 -29.45 10.43
C GLY A 563 -13.35 -30.18 10.72
N PRO A 564 -14.36 -30.07 9.87
CA PRO A 564 -15.68 -30.66 10.09
C PRO A 564 -15.67 -32.21 10.23
N ASP A 565 -14.61 -32.87 9.81
CA ASP A 565 -14.46 -34.35 9.85
C ASP A 565 -13.51 -34.83 10.97
N ASP A 566 -13.14 -33.99 11.93
CA ASP A 566 -12.16 -34.26 13.01
C ASP A 566 -10.78 -34.81 12.56
N ASN A 567 -10.54 -34.85 11.26
CA ASN A 567 -9.33 -35.43 10.68
C ASN A 567 -8.16 -34.46 10.51
N PHE A 568 -8.38 -33.18 10.78
CA PHE A 568 -7.36 -32.16 10.61
C PHE A 568 -7.54 -31.02 11.62
N THR A 569 -6.56 -30.87 12.50
CA THR A 569 -6.44 -29.69 13.36
C THR A 569 -5.34 -28.81 12.84
N SER A 570 -5.62 -27.55 12.60
CA SER A 570 -4.64 -26.54 12.20
C SER A 570 -4.64 -25.43 13.22
N ASP A 571 -3.46 -25.08 13.68
CA ASP A 571 -3.26 -23.93 14.56
C ASP A 571 -2.93 -22.71 13.67
N ALA A 572 -3.61 -21.61 13.94
CA ALA A 572 -3.36 -20.34 13.29
C ALA A 572 -2.81 -19.36 14.31
N TYR A 573 -1.70 -18.75 13.99
CA TYR A 573 -1.10 -17.68 14.76
C TYR A 573 -2.01 -16.44 14.71
N ILE A 574 -2.36 -15.90 15.86
CA ILE A 574 -3.04 -14.61 15.97
C ILE A 574 -1.95 -13.55 16.03
N ASN A 575 -1.72 -12.84 14.94
CA ASN A 575 -0.69 -11.83 14.86
C ASN A 575 -0.67 -10.89 16.07
N GLY A 576 0.50 -10.75 16.66
CA GLY A 576 0.74 -9.84 17.75
C GLY A 576 1.40 -10.53 18.94
N SER A 577 2.72 -10.84 18.84
CA SER A 577 3.52 -11.17 20.02
C SER A 577 3.47 -10.03 21.03
N ARG A 578 3.45 -10.38 22.32
CA ARG A 578 3.51 -9.40 23.40
C ARG A 578 4.73 -9.66 24.24
N TYR A 579 5.57 -8.65 24.43
CA TYR A 579 6.72 -8.77 25.31
C TYR A 579 6.32 -8.83 26.78
N ILE A 580 7.05 -9.67 27.53
CA ILE A 580 6.93 -9.78 28.98
C ILE A 580 8.05 -8.93 29.59
N PHE A 581 7.69 -7.97 30.41
CA PHE A 581 8.67 -7.12 31.09
C PHE A 581 8.87 -7.55 32.55
N PRO A 582 10.04 -7.30 33.15
CA PRO A 582 10.33 -7.63 34.55
C PRO A 582 9.35 -7.00 35.55
N ALA A 583 8.68 -5.92 35.17
CA ALA A 583 7.65 -5.28 35.97
C ALA A 583 6.35 -6.08 36.08
N PHE A 584 6.10 -7.01 35.15
CA PHE A 584 4.85 -7.82 35.11
C PHE A 584 4.88 -8.95 36.15
N LYS A 585 4.85 -8.57 37.41
CA LYS A 585 5.08 -9.51 38.53
C LYS A 585 4.02 -10.62 38.64
N ARG A 586 2.76 -10.31 38.38
CA ARG A 586 1.65 -11.29 38.48
C ARG A 586 1.74 -12.31 37.34
N THR A 587 1.93 -11.78 36.13
CA THR A 587 2.13 -12.57 34.90
C THR A 587 3.33 -13.50 35.04
N LEU A 588 4.47 -12.98 35.51
CA LEU A 588 5.69 -13.74 35.71
C LEU A 588 5.55 -14.81 36.82
N ALA A 589 4.87 -14.50 37.92
CA ALA A 589 4.61 -15.46 38.97
C ALA A 589 3.74 -16.61 38.47
N PHE A 590 2.70 -16.32 37.71
CA PHE A 590 1.84 -17.32 37.10
C PHE A 590 2.58 -18.21 36.09
N LEU A 591 3.36 -17.59 35.19
CA LEU A 591 4.16 -18.34 34.22
C LEU A 591 5.18 -19.26 34.91
N LYS A 592 5.82 -18.77 35.97
CA LYS A 592 6.75 -19.58 36.77
C LYS A 592 6.07 -20.77 37.46
N GLU A 593 4.85 -20.60 37.96
CA GLU A 593 4.04 -21.69 38.51
C GLU A 593 3.73 -22.76 37.44
N LYS A 594 3.56 -22.35 36.20
CA LYS A 594 3.31 -23.25 35.05
C LYS A 594 4.59 -23.86 34.45
N GLY A 595 5.77 -23.53 34.97
CA GLY A 595 7.03 -24.12 34.54
C GLY A 595 7.89 -23.23 33.64
N TYR A 596 7.50 -21.97 33.41
CA TYR A 596 8.29 -21.04 32.65
C TYR A 596 9.59 -20.68 33.35
N ALA A 597 10.71 -20.84 32.67
CA ALA A 597 12.03 -20.49 33.16
C ALA A 597 12.62 -19.33 32.38
N PHE A 598 12.95 -18.25 33.09
CA PHE A 598 13.48 -17.02 32.49
C PHE A 598 14.97 -17.06 32.12
N VAL A 599 15.71 -18.01 32.67
CA VAL A 599 17.15 -18.17 32.46
C VAL A 599 17.44 -19.67 32.35
N ALA A 600 18.22 -20.03 31.33
CA ALA A 600 18.72 -21.40 31.19
C ALA A 600 19.42 -21.84 32.50
N GLU A 601 19.04 -23.00 33.03
CA GLU A 601 19.69 -23.54 34.22
C GLU A 601 21.17 -23.77 33.97
N LYS A 602 22.02 -23.59 35.00
CA LYS A 602 23.48 -23.74 34.93
C LYS A 602 23.96 -25.03 34.29
N GLU A 603 23.20 -26.13 34.39
CA GLU A 603 23.56 -27.42 33.80
C GLU A 603 23.48 -27.40 32.25
N ASN A 604 22.57 -26.61 31.67
CA ASN A 604 22.40 -26.52 30.25
C ASN A 604 23.47 -25.64 29.57
N GLN A 605 24.02 -24.65 30.27
CA GLN A 605 25.10 -23.80 29.78
C GLN A 605 26.38 -24.59 29.43
N LYS A 606 26.60 -25.73 30.09
CA LYS A 606 27.74 -26.65 29.83
C LYS A 606 27.63 -27.39 28.50
N GLN A 607 26.48 -27.36 27.86
CA GLN A 607 26.21 -28.05 26.59
C GLN A 607 26.54 -27.18 25.39
N TYR A 608 26.89 -25.92 25.59
CA TYR A 608 27.15 -24.95 24.51
C TYR A 608 28.57 -24.40 24.55
N SER A 609 29.12 -24.12 23.38
CA SER A 609 30.31 -23.30 23.19
C SER A 609 29.89 -21.89 22.79
N TYR A 610 30.62 -20.89 23.29
CA TYR A 610 30.36 -19.47 23.07
C TYR A 610 31.55 -18.87 22.35
N SER A 611 31.32 -18.22 21.21
CA SER A 611 32.32 -17.44 20.47
C SER A 611 31.87 -15.98 20.39
N VAL A 612 32.75 -15.09 20.74
CA VAL A 612 32.51 -13.63 20.66
C VAL A 612 33.16 -13.11 19.39
N THR A 613 32.41 -12.37 18.60
CA THR A 613 32.94 -11.73 17.38
C THR A 613 33.14 -10.23 17.63
N TYR A 614 34.41 -9.79 17.56
CA TYR A 614 34.78 -8.39 17.66
C TYR A 614 35.74 -8.04 16.53
N ASN A 615 35.54 -6.92 15.83
CA ASN A 615 36.35 -6.48 14.66
C ASN A 615 36.63 -7.60 13.64
N ALA A 616 35.63 -8.40 13.32
CA ALA A 616 35.69 -9.57 12.44
C ALA A 616 36.61 -10.72 12.92
N GLN A 617 37.08 -10.69 14.15
CA GLN A 617 37.78 -11.79 14.80
C GLN A 617 36.85 -12.54 15.73
N GLU A 618 36.77 -13.87 15.56
CA GLU A 618 35.97 -14.76 16.40
C GLU A 618 36.88 -15.36 17.48
N THR A 619 36.54 -15.14 18.76
CA THR A 619 37.29 -15.66 19.92
C THR A 619 36.38 -16.59 20.74
N GLU A 620 36.82 -17.83 20.94
CA GLU A 620 36.09 -18.80 21.76
C GLU A 620 36.35 -18.54 23.26
N ILE A 621 35.24 -18.47 24.03
CA ILE A 621 35.29 -18.31 25.48
C ILE A 621 35.38 -19.70 26.13
N THR A 622 36.51 -19.97 26.80
CA THR A 622 36.77 -21.29 27.43
C THR A 622 36.59 -21.28 28.93
N ASP A 623 36.70 -20.12 29.58
CA ASP A 623 36.59 -19.96 31.04
C ASP A 623 35.13 -20.18 31.50
N PRO A 624 34.83 -21.09 32.42
CA PRO A 624 33.49 -21.37 32.92
C PRO A 624 32.83 -20.17 33.62
N GLU A 625 33.56 -19.32 34.31
CA GLU A 625 33.01 -18.14 34.99
C GLU A 625 32.59 -17.09 33.94
N GLN A 626 33.41 -16.89 32.93
CA GLN A 626 33.11 -15.98 31.82
C GLN A 626 31.93 -16.49 30.98
N LYS A 627 31.83 -17.80 30.76
CA LYS A 627 30.67 -18.41 30.09
C LYS A 627 29.37 -18.17 30.86
N GLU A 628 29.40 -18.30 32.18
CA GLU A 628 28.21 -18.06 33.01
C GLU A 628 27.81 -16.58 32.99
N GLU A 629 28.77 -15.67 33.10
CA GLU A 629 28.53 -14.22 33.04
C GLU A 629 28.00 -13.81 31.67
N LEU A 630 28.57 -14.37 30.59
CA LEU A 630 28.15 -14.11 29.22
C LEU A 630 26.72 -14.62 28.98
N ALA A 631 26.41 -15.85 29.37
CA ALA A 631 25.08 -16.46 29.19
C ALA A 631 23.94 -15.66 29.85
N GLN A 632 24.23 -14.95 30.96
CA GLN A 632 23.26 -14.09 31.62
C GLN A 632 23.06 -12.73 30.94
N SER A 633 23.98 -12.32 30.07
CA SER A 633 23.95 -11.04 29.37
C SER A 633 23.48 -11.13 27.91
N LEU A 634 23.27 -12.35 27.38
CA LEU A 634 22.84 -12.60 26.03
C LEU A 634 21.39 -12.14 25.77
N ILE A 635 21.16 -11.58 24.60
CA ILE A 635 19.85 -11.19 24.09
C ILE A 635 19.73 -11.64 22.65
N CYS A 636 18.62 -12.28 22.32
CA CYS A 636 18.26 -12.62 20.95
C CYS A 636 17.76 -11.36 20.23
N THR A 637 18.56 -10.80 19.34
CA THR A 637 18.26 -9.51 18.69
C THR A 637 17.09 -9.57 17.72
N TRP A 638 16.91 -10.67 17.00
CA TRP A 638 15.78 -10.78 16.05
C TRP A 638 14.40 -10.98 16.69
N GLU A 639 14.36 -11.33 17.98
CA GLU A 639 13.11 -11.46 18.76
C GLU A 639 12.90 -10.25 19.68
N CYS A 640 13.86 -9.35 19.76
CA CYS A 640 13.82 -8.17 20.62
C CYS A 640 13.18 -6.97 19.88
N PRO A 641 12.67 -5.97 20.62
CA PRO A 641 12.29 -4.70 20.03
C PRO A 641 13.46 -4.08 19.23
N ALA A 642 13.17 -3.53 18.05
CA ALA A 642 14.19 -2.98 17.14
C ALA A 642 15.07 -1.89 17.81
N TRP A 643 14.58 -1.20 18.84
CA TRP A 643 15.37 -0.22 19.57
C TRP A 643 16.51 -0.84 20.40
N LEU A 644 16.40 -2.14 20.76
CA LEU A 644 17.50 -2.85 21.42
C LEU A 644 18.65 -3.16 20.45
N GLU A 645 18.39 -3.25 19.15
CA GLU A 645 19.45 -3.45 18.14
C GLU A 645 20.43 -2.26 18.15
N THR A 646 19.96 -1.04 18.40
CA THR A 646 20.83 0.15 18.48
C THR A 646 21.71 0.16 19.73
N GLU A 647 21.29 -0.54 20.78
CA GLU A 647 22.01 -0.74 22.04
C GLU A 647 22.85 -2.04 22.02
N ALA A 648 22.77 -2.83 20.94
CA ALA A 648 23.57 -4.03 20.79
C ALA A 648 25.07 -3.67 20.73
N GLY A 649 25.85 -4.39 21.52
CA GLY A 649 27.29 -4.31 21.53
C GLY A 649 27.90 -5.44 20.69
N VAL A 650 28.52 -6.38 21.38
CA VAL A 650 29.25 -7.49 20.74
C VAL A 650 28.31 -8.62 20.33
N SER A 651 28.52 -9.18 19.13
CA SER A 651 27.83 -10.41 18.67
C SER A 651 28.47 -11.65 19.28
N VAL A 652 27.60 -12.55 19.76
CA VAL A 652 28.01 -13.81 20.38
C VAL A 652 27.32 -14.98 19.67
N LYS A 653 28.13 -15.87 19.12
CA LYS A 653 27.66 -17.09 18.50
C LYS A 653 27.63 -18.23 19.52
N VAL A 654 26.52 -18.89 19.65
CA VAL A 654 26.32 -20.00 20.58
C VAL A 654 26.08 -21.28 19.78
N VAL A 655 26.90 -22.32 20.01
CA VAL A 655 26.86 -23.59 19.30
C VAL A 655 26.74 -24.74 20.29
N PRO A 656 25.81 -25.72 20.08
CA PRO A 656 25.73 -26.92 20.92
C PRO A 656 27.01 -27.76 20.82
N ASN A 657 27.52 -28.20 21.98
CA ASN A 657 28.70 -29.09 22.02
C ASN A 657 28.39 -30.45 21.39
N GLY A 658 29.17 -30.89 20.42
CA GLY A 658 29.00 -32.19 19.75
C GLY A 658 28.14 -32.15 18.48
N ALA A 659 27.77 -30.97 18.00
CA ALA A 659 27.22 -30.82 16.66
C ALA A 659 28.31 -31.11 15.61
N GLU A 660 28.37 -32.34 15.13
CA GLU A 660 29.22 -32.69 13.99
C GLU A 660 28.74 -31.95 12.76
N SER A 661 29.68 -31.38 12.02
CA SER A 661 29.48 -30.68 10.75
C SER A 661 28.99 -31.64 9.65
N THR A 662 27.75 -32.09 9.74
CA THR A 662 27.04 -32.67 8.61
C THR A 662 26.41 -31.54 7.81
N GLY A 663 27.10 -31.06 6.84
CA GLY A 663 26.81 -30.32 5.61
C GLY A 663 25.56 -29.45 5.42
N GLU A 664 24.62 -29.40 6.34
CA GLU A 664 23.46 -28.51 6.33
C GLU A 664 23.44 -27.71 7.64
N SER A 665 23.90 -26.49 7.56
CA SER A 665 23.72 -25.31 8.40
C SER A 665 23.28 -25.54 9.88
N LEU A 666 24.14 -26.10 10.72
CA LEU A 666 24.20 -25.72 12.12
C LEU A 666 25.06 -24.44 12.25
N ASN A 667 24.60 -23.37 11.64
CA ASN A 667 25.03 -22.04 11.99
C ASN A 667 24.56 -21.83 13.43
N GLY A 668 25.47 -21.72 14.39
CA GLY A 668 25.12 -21.43 15.77
C GLY A 668 24.18 -20.21 15.81
N VAL A 669 23.36 -20.16 16.85
CA VAL A 669 22.45 -19.04 17.03
C VAL A 669 23.28 -17.82 17.41
N GLU A 670 23.05 -16.70 16.70
CA GLU A 670 23.72 -15.43 16.99
C GLU A 670 22.89 -14.66 18.02
N PHE A 671 23.54 -14.26 19.09
CA PHE A 671 23.02 -13.37 20.12
C PHE A 671 23.81 -12.09 20.15
N SER A 672 23.30 -11.06 20.78
CA SER A 672 24.04 -9.84 21.08
C SER A 672 24.09 -9.61 22.59
N VAL A 673 25.11 -8.90 23.02
CA VAL A 673 25.22 -8.38 24.38
C VAL A 673 24.93 -6.89 24.33
N LEU A 674 24.06 -6.38 25.21
CA LEU A 674 23.81 -4.95 25.29
C LEU A 674 25.04 -4.22 25.83
N LYS A 675 25.42 -3.08 25.22
CA LYS A 675 26.52 -2.22 25.64
C LYS A 675 26.50 -1.89 27.15
N ALA A 676 25.28 -1.66 27.68
CA ALA A 676 25.07 -1.37 29.09
C ALA A 676 25.33 -2.56 30.03
N LYS A 677 25.30 -3.80 29.51
CA LYS A 677 25.48 -5.05 30.27
C LYS A 677 26.72 -5.84 29.84
N GLU A 678 27.60 -5.26 29.05
CA GLU A 678 28.81 -5.93 28.62
C GLU A 678 29.69 -6.33 29.83
N PRO A 679 30.01 -7.63 29.93
CA PRO A 679 30.96 -8.12 30.93
C PRO A 679 32.30 -7.40 30.83
N GLU A 680 33.00 -7.23 31.99
CA GLU A 680 34.28 -6.51 32.01
C GLU A 680 35.38 -7.18 31.16
N PHE A 681 35.36 -8.49 31.02
CA PHE A 681 36.31 -9.19 30.18
C PHE A 681 36.09 -8.89 28.67
N ILE A 682 34.88 -8.66 28.24
CA ILE A 682 34.56 -8.25 26.85
C ILE A 682 35.07 -6.82 26.59
N LYS A 683 34.84 -5.91 27.53
CA LYS A 683 35.40 -4.53 27.45
C LYS A 683 36.90 -4.51 27.34
N LYS A 684 37.58 -5.39 28.07
CA LYS A 684 39.02 -5.54 27.96
C LYS A 684 39.51 -6.13 26.63
N MET A 685 38.71 -7.05 26.04
CA MET A 685 38.99 -7.58 24.69
C MET A 685 38.86 -6.47 23.64
N ALA A 686 37.91 -5.57 23.82
CA ALA A 686 37.73 -4.41 22.97
C ALA A 686 38.89 -3.43 23.04
N GLU A 687 39.39 -3.11 24.25
CA GLU A 687 40.50 -2.21 24.48
C GLU A 687 41.82 -2.76 23.93
N THR A 688 42.05 -4.09 24.04
CA THR A 688 43.28 -4.73 23.51
C THR A 688 43.28 -4.84 21.99
N GLY A 689 42.12 -4.86 21.32
CA GLY A 689 42.03 -4.86 19.87
C GLY A 689 42.26 -3.50 19.21
N GLU A 690 42.08 -2.39 19.94
CA GLU A 690 42.37 -1.03 19.45
C GLU A 690 43.89 -0.64 19.57
N GLU A 691 44.68 -1.37 20.37
CA GLU A 691 46.10 -1.13 20.47
C GLU A 691 46.96 -1.82 19.39
N GLU A 692 46.36 -2.72 18.57
CA GLU A 692 47.04 -3.44 17.48
C GLU A 692 46.76 -2.89 16.07
N GLU A 693 45.93 -1.86 15.89
CA GLU A 693 45.80 -1.09 14.66
C GLU A 693 46.59 0.21 14.74
#